data_c851fa57525e6cc6cf75a59a2ba02f27
#
_entry.id   c851fa57525e6cc6cf75a59a2ba02f27
#
_cell.length_a   1.000
_cell.length_b   1.000
_cell.length_c   1.000
_cell.angle_alpha   90.00
_cell.angle_beta   90.00
_cell.angle_gamma   90.00
#
_symmetry.space_group_name_H-M   'P 1'
#
loop_
_entity.id
_entity.type
_entity.pdbx_description
1 polymer ?
#
loop_
_entity_poly.entity_id
_entity_poly.type
_entity_poly.pdbx_seq_one_letter_code
_entity_poly.pdbx_strand_id
1 'polypeptide(L)'
;MAIDNNGKYWIGTRDLGLLGWDGSAWSYFDYTSGMTDNNVKCLLQDPNGLLWVGTDTGGVCVFNGATWGNFSAWNSPMPSHTVFSLAKNGNDLWIGSDHGLTKYDGTNWTTFNTQNSGLPSDTVNKIAFSATGEILAATARGLIRFDGTNWSGLWSGAILNVEIVYTHTDGSEWALCNGELWKKTGTTYTKASLLFDAPSITFSAINDMGMGPTGGIAFTSPLAQLNEIHGTRVSTFYPIGILPNINYTNALFAASQNGNYFAFVNSFVNNGSPYIDLMLFNPANYYGLGLGVTGDNYKKLDVNDVNAGILDRGDMHWNLNSASYETPKGSGVSSVFCSALWMGGFDPGGNLHEAAMMYRLHGMDYFPGPINAQTFSTDSATAWKFDRLWKTDQYQISEFQFQFAQGNVQSGNYIPSSDILEWPAIGNIGITQPLAPFVDVNHNGIYDPLVGGDYPSITGDQEIYWVFNDLLVAHGETGGLPMGVEVQAHAYAYACPTIQDSDRAINYTTFYNFDVINRSATDYHNMDLGFYQDIDLGNYNNDFVGCLPQDNFGFCYNGVANDSSPTLANYGHYPPTQATVVLNGPLAVPGDSIDNNNNGVIDEPGEKNLLTGFIFFSLNSSSSITGFPTSTRDYYDYLNGKWKDSTNLTVGGNGYGGTTPTRFMYPSLPDDALSWNEFTAVNIPGDRSHFISTGQCDFLHGDTLHYTLALVTSFDSADAWNSHAYYTNMVHDVNKVQQWYSNSSVPSCFALYDGVSEPQENIASLLLYPNPANDKLNIVYEAKNKNAIIEIYDISGNRIFAGMWNGIHSLTIPLENYSDGIYFVRMIDGEKIVSKKFIKD
;
A
#
# COMPACT_ATOMS: atom_id res chain seq x y z
N MET A 1 -6.81 -17.18 25.17
CA MET A 1 -8.18 -17.07 24.67
C MET A 1 -8.51 -18.24 23.76
N ALA A 2 -9.80 -18.64 23.61
CA ALA A 2 -10.24 -19.68 22.68
C ALA A 2 -11.63 -19.32 22.13
N ILE A 3 -11.99 -19.89 20.98
CA ILE A 3 -13.34 -19.75 20.39
C ILE A 3 -13.88 -21.17 20.25
N ASP A 4 -15.08 -21.42 20.76
CA ASP A 4 -15.69 -22.73 20.66
C ASP A 4 -16.40 -22.95 19.31
N ASN A 5 -16.86 -24.20 19.09
CA ASN A 5 -17.50 -24.59 17.84
C ASN A 5 -18.82 -23.83 17.54
N ASN A 6 -19.41 -23.16 18.54
CA ASN A 6 -20.64 -22.38 18.43
C ASN A 6 -20.34 -20.87 18.25
N GLY A 7 -19.06 -20.48 18.19
CA GLY A 7 -18.66 -19.10 18.08
C GLY A 7 -18.62 -18.35 19.41
N LYS A 8 -18.71 -19.02 20.55
CA LYS A 8 -18.57 -18.40 21.85
C LYS A 8 -17.10 -18.16 22.15
N TYR A 9 -16.78 -16.96 22.61
CA TYR A 9 -15.44 -16.53 22.97
C TYR A 9 -15.17 -16.84 24.42
N TRP A 10 -14.01 -17.46 24.70
CA TRP A 10 -13.54 -17.79 26.03
C TRP A 10 -12.26 -17.04 26.34
N ILE A 11 -12.24 -16.26 27.42
CA ILE A 11 -11.15 -15.39 27.83
C ILE A 11 -10.69 -15.83 29.22
N GLY A 12 -9.47 -16.34 29.32
CA GLY A 12 -8.83 -16.59 30.58
C GLY A 12 -8.24 -15.30 31.14
N THR A 13 -8.44 -15.04 32.40
CA THR A 13 -7.91 -13.88 33.11
C THR A 13 -6.89 -14.30 34.14
N ARG A 14 -6.13 -13.36 34.66
CA ARG A 14 -5.13 -13.62 35.69
C ARG A 14 -5.75 -13.85 37.07
N ASP A 15 -6.78 -13.09 37.43
CA ASP A 15 -7.30 -13.06 38.79
C ASP A 15 -8.82 -13.27 38.86
N LEU A 16 -9.53 -13.18 37.74
CA LEU A 16 -10.98 -13.22 37.66
C LEU A 16 -11.55 -14.54 37.15
N GLY A 17 -10.69 -15.52 36.79
CA GLY A 17 -11.16 -16.79 36.22
C GLY A 17 -11.39 -16.74 34.73
N LEU A 18 -12.48 -17.34 34.27
CA LEU A 18 -12.83 -17.51 32.87
C LEU A 18 -14.07 -16.73 32.51
N LEU A 19 -13.99 -15.93 31.46
CA LEU A 19 -15.11 -15.19 30.87
C LEU A 19 -15.53 -15.86 29.57
N GLY A 20 -16.83 -15.93 29.32
CA GLY A 20 -17.41 -16.41 28.07
C GLY A 20 -18.37 -15.38 27.48
N TRP A 21 -18.22 -15.06 26.19
CA TRP A 21 -19.09 -14.17 25.44
C TRP A 21 -19.73 -14.93 24.28
N ASP A 22 -21.07 -14.97 24.20
CA ASP A 22 -21.82 -15.69 23.19
C ASP A 22 -22.37 -14.82 22.05
N GLY A 23 -21.93 -13.57 21.98
CA GLY A 23 -22.42 -12.56 21.04
C GLY A 23 -23.51 -11.64 21.62
N SER A 24 -24.11 -12.01 22.74
CA SER A 24 -25.17 -11.26 23.39
C SER A 24 -25.01 -11.12 24.90
N ALA A 25 -24.45 -12.12 25.57
CA ALA A 25 -24.34 -12.15 27.03
C ALA A 25 -22.96 -12.66 27.50
N TRP A 26 -22.53 -12.11 28.63
CA TRP A 26 -21.33 -12.58 29.32
C TRP A 26 -21.70 -13.72 30.32
N SER A 27 -20.88 -14.74 30.34
CA SER A 27 -20.86 -15.77 31.39
C SER A 27 -19.52 -15.70 32.12
N TYR A 28 -19.56 -15.98 33.43
CA TYR A 28 -18.41 -15.88 34.31
C TYR A 28 -18.22 -17.17 35.09
N PHE A 29 -17.00 -17.65 35.20
CA PHE A 29 -16.62 -18.85 35.90
C PHE A 29 -15.34 -18.62 36.69
N ASP A 30 -15.37 -18.96 37.95
CA ASP A 30 -14.27 -18.85 38.91
C ASP A 30 -14.16 -20.13 39.79
N TYR A 31 -13.35 -20.08 40.84
CA TYR A 31 -13.22 -21.18 41.77
C TYR A 31 -14.56 -21.55 42.46
N THR A 32 -15.51 -20.59 42.57
CA THR A 32 -16.82 -20.88 43.17
C THR A 32 -17.75 -21.57 42.17
N SER A 33 -17.47 -21.50 40.91
CA SER A 33 -18.19 -22.12 39.81
C SER A 33 -17.67 -23.52 39.48
N GLY A 34 -16.58 -23.98 40.14
CA GLY A 34 -15.99 -25.31 39.93
C GLY A 34 -14.63 -25.34 39.26
N MET A 35 -14.06 -24.21 38.94
CA MET A 35 -12.64 -24.11 38.56
C MET A 35 -11.73 -24.33 39.77
N THR A 36 -10.48 -24.73 39.53
CA THR A 36 -9.51 -24.95 40.60
C THR A 36 -8.65 -23.72 40.93
N ASP A 37 -8.62 -22.76 40.04
CA ASP A 37 -7.86 -21.52 40.18
C ASP A 37 -8.42 -20.44 39.24
N ASN A 38 -8.36 -19.19 39.71
CA ASN A 38 -8.79 -18.03 38.92
C ASN A 38 -7.72 -17.49 37.96
N ASN A 39 -6.46 -17.92 38.13
CA ASN A 39 -5.36 -17.49 37.24
C ASN A 39 -5.24 -18.45 36.06
N VAL A 40 -5.89 -18.09 34.93
CA VAL A 40 -5.90 -18.87 33.70
C VAL A 40 -4.69 -18.52 32.82
N LYS A 41 -3.86 -19.52 32.53
CA LYS A 41 -2.68 -19.39 31.69
C LYS A 41 -2.92 -19.74 30.22
N CYS A 42 -3.69 -20.77 29.95
CA CYS A 42 -3.95 -21.23 28.60
C CYS A 42 -5.34 -21.88 28.47
N LEU A 43 -5.86 -21.83 27.25
CA LEU A 43 -7.15 -22.43 26.88
C LEU A 43 -6.96 -23.29 25.64
N LEU A 44 -7.68 -24.39 25.58
CA LEU A 44 -7.77 -25.25 24.41
C LEU A 44 -9.22 -25.72 24.22
N GLN A 45 -9.85 -25.34 23.13
CA GLN A 45 -11.11 -25.92 22.67
C GLN A 45 -10.81 -27.19 21.87
N ASP A 46 -11.35 -28.31 22.30
CA ASP A 46 -11.13 -29.53 21.57
C ASP A 46 -12.28 -29.81 20.54
N PRO A 47 -12.00 -30.61 19.51
CA PRO A 47 -13.02 -30.94 18.48
C PRO A 47 -14.28 -31.61 19.03
N ASN A 48 -14.21 -32.21 20.21
CA ASN A 48 -15.35 -32.89 20.85
C ASN A 48 -16.22 -31.92 21.69
N GLY A 49 -15.90 -30.62 21.67
CA GLY A 49 -16.66 -29.59 22.39
C GLY A 49 -16.23 -29.36 23.83
N LEU A 50 -15.14 -29.98 24.31
CA LEU A 50 -14.62 -29.76 25.64
C LEU A 50 -13.69 -28.54 25.63
N LEU A 51 -13.85 -27.65 26.60
CA LEU A 51 -12.93 -26.55 26.88
C LEU A 51 -11.95 -26.96 27.97
N TRP A 52 -10.67 -27.06 27.63
CA TRP A 52 -9.58 -27.36 28.55
C TRP A 52 -8.95 -26.03 28.99
N VAL A 53 -8.77 -25.89 30.31
CA VAL A 53 -8.27 -24.65 30.93
C VAL A 53 -7.04 -24.99 31.77
N GLY A 54 -5.88 -24.49 31.36
CA GLY A 54 -4.65 -24.60 32.16
C GLY A 54 -4.52 -23.39 33.09
N THR A 55 -4.22 -23.67 34.37
CA THR A 55 -4.13 -22.63 35.41
C THR A 55 -2.74 -22.52 36.04
N ASP A 56 -2.54 -21.50 36.83
CA ASP A 56 -1.23 -21.23 37.49
C ASP A 56 -0.97 -22.16 38.68
N THR A 57 -1.97 -22.42 39.49
CA THR A 57 -1.80 -23.23 40.75
C THR A 57 -2.82 -24.34 40.88
N GLY A 58 -3.79 -24.43 39.99
CA GLY A 58 -4.90 -25.42 40.07
C GLY A 58 -4.79 -26.61 39.12
N GLY A 59 -3.78 -26.66 38.24
CA GLY A 59 -3.61 -27.68 37.22
C GLY A 59 -4.48 -27.45 35.98
N VAL A 60 -5.14 -28.51 35.48
CA VAL A 60 -6.02 -28.47 34.30
C VAL A 60 -7.46 -28.63 34.72
N CYS A 61 -8.32 -27.67 34.36
CA CYS A 61 -9.77 -27.82 34.39
C CYS A 61 -10.32 -28.19 33.01
N VAL A 62 -11.42 -28.94 32.99
CA VAL A 62 -12.15 -29.27 31.76
C VAL A 62 -13.63 -28.97 31.94
N PHE A 63 -14.18 -28.20 31.01
CA PHE A 63 -15.60 -27.82 30.99
C PHE A 63 -16.31 -28.48 29.79
N ASN A 64 -17.43 -29.14 30.05
CA ASN A 64 -18.21 -29.81 29.03
C ASN A 64 -19.48 -29.05 28.59
N GLY A 65 -19.57 -27.78 28.97
CA GLY A 65 -20.74 -26.94 28.73
C GLY A 65 -21.70 -26.87 29.92
N ALA A 66 -21.60 -27.81 30.90
CA ALA A 66 -22.50 -27.94 32.05
C ALA A 66 -21.75 -28.13 33.40
N THR A 67 -20.74 -28.97 33.41
CA THR A 67 -19.97 -29.32 34.62
C THR A 67 -18.47 -29.21 34.42
N TRP A 68 -17.76 -29.02 35.54
CA TRP A 68 -16.31 -28.96 35.59
C TRP A 68 -15.71 -30.26 36.06
N GLY A 69 -14.66 -30.74 35.41
CA GLY A 69 -13.73 -31.73 35.87
C GLY A 69 -12.36 -31.11 36.08
N ASN A 70 -11.45 -31.73 36.83
CA ASN A 70 -10.11 -31.21 37.02
C ASN A 70 -9.07 -32.30 37.20
N PHE A 71 -7.83 -31.99 36.85
CA PHE A 71 -6.63 -32.79 37.01
C PHE A 71 -5.52 -31.88 37.61
N SER A 72 -4.96 -32.33 38.72
CA SER A 72 -3.85 -31.65 39.38
C SER A 72 -2.89 -32.64 40.00
N ALA A 73 -1.74 -32.20 40.47
CA ALA A 73 -0.79 -33.08 41.17
C ALA A 73 -1.37 -33.67 42.50
N TRP A 74 -2.51 -33.17 42.98
CA TRP A 74 -3.16 -33.71 44.17
C TRP A 74 -4.12 -34.89 43.86
N ASN A 75 -4.67 -34.98 42.66
CA ASN A 75 -5.70 -35.93 42.33
C ASN A 75 -5.41 -36.78 41.06
N SER A 76 -4.24 -36.54 40.42
CA SER A 76 -3.79 -37.25 39.22
C SER A 76 -2.27 -37.41 39.21
N PRO A 77 -1.68 -38.26 38.36
CA PRO A 77 -0.24 -38.37 38.16
C PRO A 77 0.42 -37.15 37.44
N MET A 78 -0.27 -36.05 37.29
CA MET A 78 0.27 -34.82 36.70
C MET A 78 1.37 -34.27 37.65
N PRO A 79 2.57 -33.88 37.08
CA PRO A 79 3.70 -33.55 37.92
C PRO A 79 3.67 -32.12 38.50
N SER A 80 2.78 -31.26 37.97
CA SER A 80 2.72 -29.85 38.31
C SER A 80 1.31 -29.31 38.42
N HIS A 81 1.14 -28.24 39.18
CA HIS A 81 -0.07 -27.44 39.27
C HIS A 81 -0.07 -26.27 38.25
N THR A 82 1.12 -25.87 37.76
CA THR A 82 1.31 -24.77 36.82
C THR A 82 1.30 -25.30 35.40
N VAL A 83 0.33 -24.84 34.58
CA VAL A 83 0.16 -25.27 33.21
C VAL A 83 0.32 -24.10 32.25
N PHE A 84 1.34 -24.13 31.43
CA PHE A 84 1.66 -23.06 30.48
C PHE A 84 1.02 -23.27 29.11
N SER A 85 0.85 -24.53 28.69
CA SER A 85 0.33 -24.86 27.36
C SER A 85 -0.44 -26.16 27.35
N LEU A 86 -1.49 -26.17 26.52
CA LEU A 86 -2.30 -27.34 26.23
C LEU A 86 -2.35 -27.53 24.72
N ALA A 87 -2.21 -28.79 24.25
CA ALA A 87 -2.36 -29.15 22.86
C ALA A 87 -2.96 -30.56 22.75
N LYS A 88 -3.72 -30.85 21.67
CA LYS A 88 -4.36 -32.14 21.50
C LYS A 88 -4.08 -32.70 20.10
N ASN A 89 -3.75 -34.01 20.04
CA ASN A 89 -3.60 -34.75 18.82
C ASN A 89 -4.39 -36.07 18.93
N GLY A 90 -5.47 -36.18 18.19
CA GLY A 90 -6.42 -37.28 18.38
C GLY A 90 -7.01 -37.30 19.79
N ASN A 91 -6.83 -38.39 20.52
CA ASN A 91 -7.29 -38.52 21.92
C ASN A 91 -6.24 -38.02 22.93
N ASP A 92 -5.01 -37.87 22.53
CA ASP A 92 -3.90 -37.51 23.41
C ASP A 92 -3.90 -36.00 23.73
N LEU A 93 -4.03 -35.65 25.02
CA LEU A 93 -3.83 -34.32 25.55
C LEU A 93 -2.36 -34.16 25.98
N TRP A 94 -1.72 -33.15 25.49
CA TRP A 94 -0.36 -32.79 25.85
C TRP A 94 -0.34 -31.51 26.66
N ILE A 95 0.38 -31.53 27.76
CA ILE A 95 0.42 -30.50 28.80
C ILE A 95 1.87 -30.05 29.00
N GLY A 96 2.14 -28.78 28.71
CA GLY A 96 3.42 -28.12 29.02
C GLY A 96 3.35 -27.44 30.38
N SER A 97 4.32 -27.69 31.22
CA SER A 97 4.37 -27.21 32.60
C SER A 97 5.79 -26.75 33.00
N ASP A 98 5.98 -26.36 34.23
CA ASP A 98 7.28 -26.11 34.83
C ASP A 98 8.03 -27.40 35.27
N HIS A 99 7.39 -28.56 35.15
CA HIS A 99 7.95 -29.88 35.47
C HIS A 99 7.99 -30.84 34.28
N GLY A 100 8.02 -30.30 33.04
CA GLY A 100 8.16 -31.07 31.82
C GLY A 100 6.92 -31.08 30.94
N LEU A 101 6.94 -32.01 29.98
CA LEU A 101 5.90 -32.29 29.04
C LEU A 101 5.14 -33.55 29.44
N THR A 102 3.84 -33.44 29.67
CA THR A 102 3.01 -34.56 30.11
C THR A 102 1.98 -34.92 29.04
N LYS A 103 1.89 -36.19 28.68
CA LYS A 103 0.87 -36.79 27.83
C LYS A 103 -0.21 -37.45 28.66
N TYR A 104 -1.47 -37.20 28.34
CA TYR A 104 -2.64 -37.93 28.86
C TYR A 104 -3.44 -38.52 27.71
N ASP A 105 -3.56 -39.86 27.63
CA ASP A 105 -4.23 -40.57 26.55
C ASP A 105 -5.73 -40.83 26.82
N GLY A 106 -6.28 -40.25 27.87
CA GLY A 106 -7.64 -40.50 28.39
C GLY A 106 -7.66 -41.49 29.54
N THR A 107 -6.57 -42.22 29.80
CA THR A 107 -6.44 -43.22 30.88
C THR A 107 -5.10 -43.15 31.56
N ASN A 108 -4.01 -43.13 30.79
CA ASN A 108 -2.63 -43.16 31.28
C ASN A 108 -1.94 -41.83 31.18
N TRP A 109 -1.04 -41.58 32.11
CA TRP A 109 -0.21 -40.40 32.15
C TRP A 109 1.26 -40.74 31.89
N THR A 110 1.91 -40.01 31.02
CA THR A 110 3.35 -40.16 30.73
C THR A 110 4.01 -38.81 30.78
N THR A 111 5.02 -38.61 31.66
CA THR A 111 5.73 -37.35 31.77
C THR A 111 7.15 -37.48 31.27
N PHE A 112 7.56 -36.51 30.44
CA PHE A 112 8.89 -36.34 29.90
C PHE A 112 9.56 -35.11 30.54
N ASN A 113 10.79 -35.27 31.04
CA ASN A 113 11.57 -34.19 31.67
C ASN A 113 13.05 -34.35 31.33
N THR A 114 13.89 -33.45 31.83
CA THR A 114 15.36 -33.47 31.57
C THR A 114 16.08 -34.72 32.10
N GLN A 115 15.46 -35.50 33.02
CA GLN A 115 16.05 -36.69 33.57
C GLN A 115 15.73 -37.97 32.82
N ASN A 116 14.58 -38.02 32.14
CA ASN A 116 14.07 -39.21 31.47
C ASN A 116 13.84 -39.08 29.99
N SER A 117 14.13 -37.92 29.38
CA SER A 117 13.90 -37.61 27.98
C SER A 117 14.98 -36.70 27.40
N GLY A 118 14.86 -36.35 26.13
CA GLY A 118 15.75 -35.37 25.47
C GLY A 118 15.34 -33.91 25.68
N LEU A 119 14.40 -33.59 26.55
CA LEU A 119 14.03 -32.19 26.84
C LEU A 119 15.22 -31.39 27.37
N PRO A 120 15.48 -30.17 26.82
CA PRO A 120 16.60 -29.33 27.27
C PRO A 120 16.26 -28.54 28.54
N SER A 121 14.98 -28.48 28.92
CA SER A 121 14.46 -27.82 30.12
C SER A 121 13.15 -28.44 30.55
N ASP A 122 12.91 -28.47 31.86
CA ASP A 122 11.63 -28.92 32.46
C ASP A 122 10.56 -27.83 32.30
N THR A 123 10.91 -26.61 32.01
CA THR A 123 9.94 -25.55 31.69
C THR A 123 9.57 -25.62 30.21
N VAL A 124 8.34 -26.06 29.93
CA VAL A 124 7.76 -26.13 28.57
C VAL A 124 6.72 -25.03 28.40
N ASN A 125 7.10 -23.98 27.71
CA ASN A 125 6.31 -22.76 27.53
C ASN A 125 5.12 -22.94 26.58
N LYS A 126 5.35 -23.61 25.42
CA LYS A 126 4.33 -23.82 24.39
C LYS A 126 4.55 -25.14 23.66
N ILE A 127 3.43 -25.73 23.22
CA ILE A 127 3.40 -26.97 22.44
C ILE A 127 2.67 -26.67 21.12
N ALA A 128 3.22 -27.16 20.01
CA ALA A 128 2.54 -27.23 18.70
C ALA A 128 2.81 -28.61 18.07
N PHE A 129 2.07 -28.93 17.02
CA PHE A 129 2.33 -30.11 16.21
C PHE A 129 2.84 -29.68 14.85
N SER A 130 3.90 -30.33 14.33
CA SER A 130 4.34 -30.16 12.96
C SER A 130 3.25 -30.63 11.97
N ALA A 131 3.40 -30.29 10.70
CA ALA A 131 2.50 -30.77 9.66
C ALA A 131 2.45 -32.31 9.54
N THR A 132 3.47 -33.01 10.04
CA THR A 132 3.58 -34.47 10.09
C THR A 132 3.08 -35.06 11.41
N GLY A 133 2.59 -34.22 12.34
CA GLY A 133 2.03 -34.65 13.65
C GLY A 133 3.07 -34.85 14.75
N GLU A 134 4.34 -34.52 14.53
CA GLU A 134 5.37 -34.54 15.54
C GLU A 134 5.20 -33.36 16.52
N ILE A 135 5.64 -33.53 17.74
CA ILE A 135 5.55 -32.50 18.76
C ILE A 135 6.69 -31.50 18.61
N LEU A 136 6.35 -30.24 18.65
CA LEU A 136 7.28 -29.12 18.80
C LEU A 136 7.09 -28.54 20.19
N ALA A 137 8.11 -28.60 21.02
CA ALA A 137 8.08 -28.05 22.38
C ALA A 137 9.03 -26.84 22.51
N ALA A 138 8.45 -25.68 22.73
CA ALA A 138 9.14 -24.45 23.07
C ALA A 138 9.48 -24.48 24.57
N THR A 139 10.76 -24.38 24.91
CA THR A 139 11.24 -24.50 26.28
C THR A 139 12.08 -23.30 26.71
N ALA A 140 12.31 -23.15 28.00
CA ALA A 140 13.20 -22.11 28.53
C ALA A 140 14.69 -22.26 28.10
N ARG A 141 15.03 -23.35 27.40
CA ARG A 141 16.38 -23.61 26.90
C ARG A 141 16.45 -24.10 25.46
N GLY A 142 15.48 -23.72 24.62
CA GLY A 142 15.48 -24.01 23.19
C GLY A 142 14.19 -24.66 22.70
N LEU A 143 14.17 -24.92 21.40
CA LEU A 143 13.12 -25.61 20.70
C LEU A 143 13.52 -27.05 20.42
N ILE A 144 12.65 -27.98 20.74
CA ILE A 144 12.88 -29.40 20.52
C ILE A 144 11.71 -30.07 19.81
N ARG A 145 12.00 -31.08 19.02
CA ARG A 145 11.05 -31.93 18.31
C ARG A 145 11.03 -33.35 18.89
N PHE A 146 9.83 -33.94 18.98
CA PHE A 146 9.62 -35.32 19.38
C PHE A 146 8.77 -36.06 18.34
N ASP A 147 9.27 -37.11 17.72
CA ASP A 147 8.62 -37.91 16.69
C ASP A 147 7.77 -39.06 17.26
N GLY A 148 7.58 -39.10 18.57
CA GLY A 148 6.93 -40.21 19.28
C GLY A 148 7.91 -41.26 19.85
N THR A 149 9.17 -41.20 19.42
CA THR A 149 10.24 -42.13 19.87
C THR A 149 11.53 -41.37 20.19
N ASN A 150 11.96 -40.50 19.29
CA ASN A 150 13.23 -39.79 19.37
C ASN A 150 13.06 -38.28 19.62
N TRP A 151 13.99 -37.72 20.36
CA TRP A 151 14.08 -36.29 20.57
C TRP A 151 15.16 -35.70 19.68
N SER A 152 14.85 -34.61 18.96
CA SER A 152 15.81 -33.90 18.12
C SER A 152 15.77 -32.40 18.41
N GLY A 153 16.94 -31.84 18.77
CA GLY A 153 17.07 -30.40 18.99
C GLY A 153 17.02 -29.65 17.66
N LEU A 154 16.16 -28.65 17.58
CA LEU A 154 15.99 -27.81 16.40
C LEU A 154 16.87 -26.55 16.48
N TRP A 155 17.40 -26.25 17.65
CA TRP A 155 18.22 -25.08 17.90
C TRP A 155 19.44 -25.48 18.74
N SER A 156 20.62 -25.45 18.15
CA SER A 156 21.88 -25.68 18.83
C SER A 156 22.64 -24.37 18.98
N GLY A 157 22.90 -23.94 20.20
CA GLY A 157 23.66 -22.72 20.48
C GLY A 157 23.35 -22.16 21.86
N ALA A 158 23.61 -20.88 22.09
CA ALA A 158 23.43 -20.21 23.37
C ALA A 158 22.06 -20.45 24.01
N ILE A 159 21.93 -20.34 25.31
CA ILE A 159 20.68 -20.50 26.07
C ILE A 159 19.64 -19.52 25.53
N LEU A 160 18.65 -20.05 24.81
CA LEU A 160 17.59 -19.27 24.17
C LEU A 160 16.26 -19.68 24.77
N ASN A 161 15.58 -18.75 25.45
CA ASN A 161 14.21 -18.97 25.89
C ASN A 161 13.29 -18.90 24.65
N VAL A 162 12.68 -20.00 24.30
CA VAL A 162 11.65 -20.05 23.27
C VAL A 162 10.29 -19.94 23.96
N GLU A 163 9.58 -18.86 23.69
CA GLU A 163 8.33 -18.52 24.36
C GLU A 163 7.14 -19.18 23.69
N ILE A 164 7.10 -19.13 22.34
CA ILE A 164 6.00 -19.66 21.55
C ILE A 164 6.57 -20.46 20.39
N VAL A 165 5.89 -21.53 20.02
CA VAL A 165 6.05 -22.25 18.75
C VAL A 165 4.66 -22.41 18.13
N TYR A 166 4.60 -22.25 16.79
CA TYR A 166 3.37 -22.32 16.03
C TYR A 166 3.63 -22.97 14.68
N THR A 167 2.71 -23.86 14.25
CA THR A 167 2.71 -24.44 12.89
C THR A 167 1.51 -23.93 12.14
N HIS A 168 1.76 -23.29 11.04
CA HIS A 168 0.72 -22.75 10.17
C HIS A 168 0.08 -23.84 9.31
N THR A 169 -1.10 -23.59 8.76
CA THR A 169 -1.87 -24.54 7.93
C THR A 169 -1.15 -24.93 6.65
N ASP A 170 -0.23 -24.10 6.13
CA ASP A 170 0.65 -24.41 5.00
C ASP A 170 1.86 -25.30 5.38
N GLY A 171 1.96 -25.69 6.66
CA GLY A 171 3.04 -26.51 7.20
C GLY A 171 4.28 -25.72 7.62
N SER A 172 4.30 -24.40 7.47
CA SER A 172 5.43 -23.57 7.93
C SER A 172 5.47 -23.54 9.47
N GLU A 173 6.69 -23.63 10.02
CA GLU A 173 6.94 -23.62 11.45
C GLU A 173 7.56 -22.29 11.87
N TRP A 174 7.04 -21.69 12.93
CA TRP A 174 7.44 -20.39 13.45
C TRP A 174 7.72 -20.48 14.95
N ALA A 175 8.64 -19.65 15.42
CA ALA A 175 8.98 -19.59 16.84
C ALA A 175 9.20 -18.15 17.28
N LEU A 176 8.77 -17.84 18.51
CA LEU A 176 9.12 -16.63 19.23
C LEU A 176 10.24 -16.96 20.22
N CYS A 177 11.36 -16.25 20.10
CA CYS A 177 12.54 -16.48 20.93
C CYS A 177 13.13 -15.16 21.38
N ASN A 178 13.16 -14.95 22.72
CA ASN A 178 13.59 -13.69 23.34
C ASN A 178 12.88 -12.46 22.75
N GLY A 179 11.57 -12.56 22.47
CA GLY A 179 10.76 -11.50 21.87
C GLY A 179 10.99 -11.26 20.38
N GLU A 180 11.78 -12.09 19.71
CA GLU A 180 12.02 -12.01 18.26
C GLU A 180 11.33 -13.15 17.51
N LEU A 181 10.74 -12.85 16.36
CA LEU A 181 10.07 -13.84 15.50
C LEU A 181 11.07 -14.54 14.58
N TRP A 182 10.95 -15.87 14.47
CA TRP A 182 11.78 -16.72 13.64
C TRP A 182 10.92 -17.65 12.79
N LYS A 183 11.35 -17.89 11.57
CA LYS A 183 10.71 -18.84 10.64
C LYS A 183 11.68 -19.97 10.30
N LYS A 184 11.18 -21.19 10.20
CA LYS A 184 11.95 -22.32 9.71
C LYS A 184 12.17 -22.22 8.21
N THR A 185 13.43 -22.22 7.78
CA THR A 185 13.88 -22.25 6.40
C THR A 185 14.78 -23.47 6.19
N GLY A 186 14.28 -24.47 5.45
CA GLY A 186 14.96 -25.76 5.35
C GLY A 186 15.07 -26.49 6.69
N THR A 187 16.28 -26.70 7.21
CA THR A 187 16.54 -27.40 8.48
C THR A 187 16.81 -26.44 9.65
N THR A 188 16.88 -25.14 9.42
CA THR A 188 17.24 -24.11 10.41
C THR A 188 16.15 -23.08 10.59
N TYR A 189 16.20 -22.32 11.70
CA TYR A 189 15.33 -21.17 11.93
C TYR A 189 16.11 -19.88 11.59
N THR A 190 15.46 -18.97 10.87
CA THR A 190 16.00 -17.65 10.46
C THR A 190 15.12 -16.54 11.05
N LYS A 191 15.74 -15.46 11.51
CA LYS A 191 14.98 -14.30 12.02
C LYS A 191 14.06 -13.74 10.95
N ALA A 192 12.82 -13.42 11.32
CA ALA A 192 11.85 -12.83 10.41
C ALA A 192 12.32 -11.47 9.87
N SER A 193 13.01 -10.67 10.67
CA SER A 193 13.61 -9.40 10.26
C SER A 193 14.65 -9.52 9.12
N LEU A 194 15.20 -10.71 8.88
CA LEU A 194 16.11 -10.98 7.75
C LEU A 194 15.39 -11.57 6.52
N LEU A 195 14.12 -11.93 6.66
CA LEU A 195 13.32 -12.57 5.61
C LEU A 195 12.31 -11.60 4.98
N PHE A 196 11.98 -10.52 5.69
CA PHE A 196 10.94 -9.58 5.29
C PHE A 196 11.49 -8.17 5.31
N ASP A 197 11.37 -7.46 4.20
CA ASP A 197 11.70 -6.04 4.09
C ASP A 197 10.48 -5.21 4.49
N ALA A 198 10.30 -5.01 5.78
CA ALA A 198 9.22 -4.24 6.36
C ALA A 198 9.75 -3.26 7.40
N PRO A 199 10.37 -2.14 6.98
CA PRO A 199 11.08 -1.21 7.87
C PRO A 199 10.18 -0.53 8.91
N SER A 200 8.87 -0.52 8.70
CA SER A 200 7.88 0.01 9.66
C SER A 200 7.45 -0.99 10.73
N ILE A 201 7.86 -2.25 10.64
CA ILE A 201 7.43 -3.32 11.55
C ILE A 201 8.59 -3.79 12.40
N THR A 202 8.38 -3.76 13.70
CA THR A 202 9.34 -4.28 14.67
C THR A 202 9.00 -5.74 14.98
N PHE A 203 9.82 -6.67 14.49
CA PHE A 203 9.73 -8.10 14.80
C PHE A 203 10.30 -8.46 16.20
N SER A 204 10.33 -7.51 17.12
CA SER A 204 10.79 -7.66 18.48
C SER A 204 9.69 -7.32 19.47
N ALA A 205 9.80 -7.86 20.69
CA ALA A 205 8.82 -7.68 21.76
C ALA A 205 7.39 -8.17 21.40
N ILE A 206 7.29 -9.25 20.64
CA ILE A 206 6.03 -9.88 20.26
C ILE A 206 5.42 -10.56 21.50
N ASN A 207 4.11 -10.39 21.72
CA ASN A 207 3.42 -10.95 22.88
C ASN A 207 2.73 -12.29 22.58
N ASP A 208 2.18 -12.46 21.38
CA ASP A 208 1.48 -13.69 20.98
C ASP A 208 1.50 -13.84 19.46
N MET A 209 1.30 -15.07 18.97
CA MET A 209 1.16 -15.35 17.55
C MET A 209 0.20 -16.51 17.29
N GLY A 210 -0.39 -16.52 16.08
CA GLY A 210 -1.33 -17.55 15.65
C GLY A 210 -1.72 -17.38 14.18
N MET A 211 -2.82 -17.99 13.77
CA MET A 211 -3.39 -17.82 12.45
C MET A 211 -4.13 -16.48 12.37
N GLY A 212 -3.79 -15.67 11.40
CA GLY A 212 -4.41 -14.38 11.18
C GLY A 212 -5.76 -14.44 10.43
N PRO A 213 -6.45 -13.29 10.34
CA PRO A 213 -7.77 -13.18 9.74
C PRO A 213 -7.86 -13.63 8.29
N THR A 214 -6.78 -13.57 7.58
CA THR A 214 -6.74 -13.94 6.16
C THR A 214 -6.00 -15.23 5.89
N GLY A 215 -5.69 -15.97 6.96
CA GLY A 215 -4.99 -17.24 6.88
C GLY A 215 -3.46 -17.11 6.86
N GLY A 216 -2.90 -15.91 7.10
CA GLY A 216 -1.48 -15.69 7.32
C GLY A 216 -1.03 -15.94 8.76
N ILE A 217 0.23 -15.67 9.06
CA ILE A 217 0.75 -15.69 10.45
C ILE A 217 0.50 -14.33 11.08
N ALA A 218 -0.37 -14.29 12.09
CA ALA A 218 -0.59 -13.10 12.88
C ALA A 218 0.27 -13.06 14.13
N PHE A 219 0.72 -11.89 14.51
CA PHE A 219 1.44 -11.65 15.77
C PHE A 219 1.09 -10.27 16.33
N THR A 220 1.16 -10.14 17.65
CA THR A 220 0.84 -8.90 18.36
C THR A 220 2.10 -8.22 18.87
N SER A 221 2.17 -6.90 18.73
CA SER A 221 3.26 -6.06 19.23
C SER A 221 2.84 -5.25 20.47
N PRO A 222 3.80 -4.68 21.23
CA PRO A 222 3.51 -3.90 22.44
C PRO A 222 2.64 -2.66 22.22
N LEU A 223 2.55 -2.16 20.99
CA LEU A 223 1.72 -1.01 20.63
C LEU A 223 0.27 -1.38 20.33
N ALA A 224 -0.20 -2.56 20.76
CA ALA A 224 -1.53 -3.09 20.47
C ALA A 224 -1.84 -3.24 18.98
N GLN A 225 -0.81 -3.45 18.18
CA GLN A 225 -0.93 -3.70 16.75
C GLN A 225 -1.05 -5.21 16.50
N LEU A 226 -1.98 -5.60 15.67
CA LEU A 226 -2.03 -6.92 15.06
C LEU A 226 -1.30 -6.86 13.73
N ASN A 227 -0.26 -7.64 13.57
CA ASN A 227 0.49 -7.76 12.33
C ASN A 227 0.24 -9.14 11.73
N GLU A 228 0.13 -9.24 10.42
CA GLU A 228 -0.04 -10.51 9.73
C GLU A 228 0.96 -10.66 8.58
N ILE A 229 1.64 -11.81 8.53
CA ILE A 229 2.55 -12.19 7.45
C ILE A 229 1.81 -13.10 6.48
N HIS A 230 1.76 -12.70 5.22
CA HIS A 230 1.16 -13.48 4.14
C HIS A 230 2.13 -13.55 2.96
N GLY A 231 2.71 -14.73 2.71
CA GLY A 231 3.79 -14.87 1.73
C GLY A 231 5.02 -14.07 2.13
N THR A 232 5.38 -13.07 1.35
CA THR A 232 6.47 -12.12 1.64
C THR A 232 6.00 -10.82 2.28
N ARG A 233 4.68 -10.63 2.46
CA ARG A 233 4.04 -9.41 2.95
C ARG A 233 3.86 -9.43 4.45
N VAL A 234 3.95 -8.25 5.06
CA VAL A 234 3.54 -8.02 6.45
C VAL A 234 2.56 -6.85 6.48
N SER A 235 1.37 -7.10 6.99
CA SER A 235 0.31 -6.09 7.10
C SER A 235 0.05 -5.78 8.57
N THR A 236 -0.12 -4.51 8.91
CA THR A 236 -0.40 -4.06 10.28
C THR A 236 -1.85 -3.60 10.40
N PHE A 237 -2.55 -4.11 11.39
CA PHE A 237 -3.91 -3.74 11.70
C PHE A 237 -3.94 -2.87 12.94
N TYR A 238 -4.61 -1.73 12.86
CA TYR A 238 -4.88 -0.88 13.99
C TYR A 238 -6.32 -1.12 14.44
N PRO A 239 -6.55 -1.60 15.66
CA PRO A 239 -7.90 -1.77 16.16
C PRO A 239 -8.62 -0.43 16.26
N ILE A 240 -9.87 -0.39 15.81
CA ILE A 240 -10.71 0.81 15.92
C ILE A 240 -11.02 1.09 17.38
N GLY A 241 -10.97 2.37 17.77
CA GLY A 241 -11.29 2.80 19.13
C GLY A 241 -10.10 2.77 20.09
N ILE A 242 -8.86 2.64 19.61
CA ILE A 242 -7.69 2.93 20.43
C ILE A 242 -7.77 4.40 20.86
N LEU A 243 -8.01 4.63 22.13
CA LEU A 243 -8.00 5.97 22.69
C LEU A 243 -6.57 6.52 22.63
N PRO A 244 -6.34 7.72 22.07
CA PRO A 244 -5.01 8.32 22.08
C PRO A 244 -4.53 8.51 23.54
N ASN A 245 -3.27 8.20 23.79
CA ASN A 245 -2.59 8.32 25.10
C ASN A 245 -2.87 7.22 26.13
N ILE A 246 -3.33 6.03 25.75
CA ILE A 246 -3.43 4.88 26.63
C ILE A 246 -2.28 3.92 26.34
N ASN A 247 -1.52 3.54 27.38
CA ASN A 247 -0.51 2.49 27.30
C ASN A 247 -1.18 1.12 27.40
N TYR A 248 -1.27 0.41 26.29
CA TYR A 248 -1.73 -0.98 26.24
C TYR A 248 -0.58 -1.91 26.67
N THR A 249 -0.80 -2.76 27.67
CA THR A 249 0.29 -3.55 28.26
C THR A 249 0.34 -5.01 27.78
N ASN A 250 -0.77 -5.59 27.31
CA ASN A 250 -0.79 -6.98 26.83
C ASN A 250 -1.89 -7.16 25.78
N ALA A 251 -1.49 -7.55 24.59
CA ALA A 251 -2.40 -7.94 23.53
C ALA A 251 -2.38 -9.47 23.36
N LEU A 252 -3.52 -10.12 23.46
CA LEU A 252 -3.72 -11.55 23.23
C LEU A 252 -4.60 -11.75 21.99
N PHE A 253 -4.37 -12.86 21.34
CA PHE A 253 -5.00 -13.16 20.05
C PHE A 253 -5.64 -14.56 20.06
N ALA A 254 -6.78 -14.74 19.40
CA ALA A 254 -7.36 -16.04 19.12
C ALA A 254 -8.14 -16.04 17.82
N ALA A 255 -8.06 -17.16 17.10
CA ALA A 255 -8.85 -17.42 15.91
C ALA A 255 -9.74 -18.64 16.12
N SER A 256 -10.92 -18.67 15.47
CA SER A 256 -11.73 -19.88 15.41
C SER A 256 -11.06 -20.94 14.54
N GLN A 257 -11.32 -22.23 14.80
CA GLN A 257 -10.75 -23.34 14.04
C GLN A 257 -11.15 -23.31 12.55
N ASN A 258 -12.25 -22.66 12.21
CA ASN A 258 -12.73 -22.52 10.83
C ASN A 258 -12.36 -21.17 10.20
N GLY A 259 -11.60 -20.32 10.89
CA GLY A 259 -11.13 -19.03 10.37
C GLY A 259 -12.18 -17.92 10.26
N ASN A 260 -13.42 -18.16 10.73
CA ASN A 260 -14.51 -17.19 10.52
C ASN A 260 -14.59 -16.07 11.57
N TYR A 261 -13.87 -16.18 12.68
CA TYR A 261 -13.92 -15.21 13.76
C TYR A 261 -12.52 -14.99 14.37
N PHE A 262 -12.23 -13.75 14.70
CA PHE A 262 -11.02 -13.34 15.41
C PHE A 262 -11.39 -12.54 16.63
N ALA A 263 -10.59 -12.66 17.65
CA ALA A 263 -10.72 -11.84 18.82
C ALA A 263 -9.34 -11.32 19.25
N PHE A 264 -9.30 -10.07 19.57
CA PHE A 264 -8.13 -9.36 20.06
C PHE A 264 -8.47 -8.78 21.42
N VAL A 265 -7.66 -9.06 22.43
CA VAL A 265 -7.89 -8.59 23.78
C VAL A 265 -6.76 -7.64 24.17
N ASN A 266 -7.12 -6.40 24.48
CA ASN A 266 -6.24 -5.44 25.09
C ASN A 266 -6.55 -5.29 26.57
N SER A 267 -5.53 -5.27 27.42
CA SER A 267 -5.67 -4.80 28.79
C SER A 267 -4.98 -3.44 28.96
N PHE A 268 -5.65 -2.52 29.60
CA PHE A 268 -5.09 -1.20 29.89
C PHE A 268 -5.58 -0.68 31.23
N VAL A 269 -4.86 0.28 31.77
CA VAL A 269 -5.23 0.93 33.04
C VAL A 269 -5.64 2.37 32.73
N ASN A 270 -6.89 2.71 32.98
CA ASN A 270 -7.39 4.06 32.88
C ASN A 270 -7.75 4.61 34.26
N ASN A 271 -7.14 5.72 34.67
CA ASN A 271 -7.34 6.36 35.98
C ASN A 271 -7.20 5.38 37.18
N GLY A 272 -6.24 4.45 37.10
CA GLY A 272 -5.96 3.46 38.14
C GLY A 272 -6.89 2.24 38.18
N SER A 273 -7.88 2.16 37.27
CA SER A 273 -8.74 0.98 37.14
C SER A 273 -8.34 0.15 35.94
N PRO A 274 -8.23 -1.17 36.04
CA PRO A 274 -7.95 -2.04 34.92
C PRO A 274 -9.19 -2.20 34.04
N TYR A 275 -8.98 -2.11 32.74
CA TYR A 275 -9.99 -2.37 31.71
C TYR A 275 -9.50 -3.47 30.79
N ILE A 276 -10.44 -4.28 30.31
CA ILE A 276 -10.24 -5.26 29.25
C ILE A 276 -11.11 -4.82 28.07
N ASP A 277 -10.46 -4.59 26.95
CA ASP A 277 -11.14 -4.27 25.69
C ASP A 277 -11.11 -5.51 24.80
N LEU A 278 -12.28 -6.06 24.49
CA LEU A 278 -12.46 -7.20 23.62
C LEU A 278 -12.91 -6.70 22.25
N MET A 279 -12.01 -6.74 21.29
CA MET A 279 -12.32 -6.44 19.89
C MET A 279 -12.59 -7.73 19.14
N LEU A 280 -13.78 -7.83 18.59
CA LEU A 280 -14.25 -8.96 17.80
C LEU A 280 -14.23 -8.60 16.32
N PHE A 281 -13.53 -9.38 15.53
CA PHE A 281 -13.44 -9.19 14.09
C PHE A 281 -14.23 -10.30 13.37
N ASN A 282 -15.13 -9.89 12.52
CA ASN A 282 -15.65 -10.74 11.47
C ASN A 282 -14.93 -10.36 10.17
N PRO A 283 -14.21 -11.26 9.49
CA PRO A 283 -13.54 -10.94 8.23
C PRO A 283 -14.47 -10.31 7.20
N ALA A 284 -15.74 -10.72 7.15
CA ALA A 284 -16.72 -10.15 6.24
C ALA A 284 -17.06 -8.66 6.53
N ASN A 285 -16.88 -8.20 7.76
CA ASN A 285 -17.17 -6.83 8.17
C ASN A 285 -15.89 -5.97 8.34
N TYR A 286 -14.72 -6.58 8.21
CA TYR A 286 -13.45 -5.95 8.51
C TYR A 286 -13.11 -4.80 7.54
N TYR A 287 -13.51 -4.95 6.27
CA TYR A 287 -13.19 -3.96 5.22
C TYR A 287 -13.94 -2.63 5.33
N GLY A 288 -15.03 -2.55 6.08
CA GLY A 288 -15.69 -1.27 6.36
C GLY A 288 -14.87 -0.29 7.19
N LEU A 289 -13.74 -0.73 7.76
CA LEU A 289 -13.08 -0.01 8.83
C LEU A 289 -11.54 0.03 8.72
N GLY A 290 -10.96 -0.41 7.60
CA GLY A 290 -9.52 -0.44 7.36
C GLY A 290 -8.90 0.96 7.30
N LEU A 291 -8.49 1.47 8.43
CA LEU A 291 -8.01 2.83 8.63
C LEU A 291 -6.49 2.90 8.86
N GLY A 292 -5.71 1.99 8.30
CA GLY A 292 -4.26 2.05 8.45
C GLY A 292 -3.55 2.25 7.12
N VAL A 293 -2.58 3.16 7.08
CA VAL A 293 -1.54 3.13 6.06
C VAL A 293 -0.57 2.02 6.43
N THR A 294 -0.52 0.97 5.64
CA THR A 294 0.52 -0.07 5.71
C THR A 294 1.61 0.26 4.70
N GLY A 295 2.80 -0.31 4.85
CA GLY A 295 3.86 -0.13 3.85
C GLY A 295 3.47 -0.66 2.46
N ASP A 296 2.42 -1.48 2.35
CA ASP A 296 1.97 -2.07 1.09
C ASP A 296 0.83 -1.30 0.42
N ASN A 297 -0.09 -0.69 1.19
CA ASN A 297 -1.23 0.05 0.65
C ASN A 297 -1.00 1.57 0.53
N TYR A 298 0.23 2.00 0.79
CA TYR A 298 0.69 3.36 0.57
C TYR A 298 2.10 3.34 0.00
N LYS A 299 2.29 3.89 -1.19
CA LYS A 299 3.60 4.05 -1.82
C LYS A 299 3.73 5.45 -2.38
N LYS A 300 4.96 5.87 -2.65
CA LYS A 300 5.25 7.17 -3.23
C LYS A 300 5.72 7.01 -4.66
N LEU A 301 5.15 7.78 -5.57
CA LEU A 301 5.69 8.00 -6.91
C LEU A 301 6.74 9.11 -6.77
N ASP A 302 8.01 8.78 -6.97
CA ASP A 302 9.13 9.62 -6.52
C ASP A 302 10.36 9.60 -7.45
N VAL A 303 10.18 9.21 -8.71
CA VAL A 303 11.29 9.13 -9.66
C VAL A 303 11.81 10.50 -10.11
N ASN A 304 10.95 11.52 -10.11
CA ASN A 304 11.28 12.87 -10.54
C ASN A 304 11.32 13.90 -9.37
N ASP A 305 11.10 15.18 -9.64
CA ASP A 305 11.12 16.25 -8.63
C ASP A 305 9.80 16.37 -7.84
N VAL A 306 8.89 15.39 -7.99
CA VAL A 306 7.67 15.23 -7.19
C VAL A 306 7.78 13.98 -6.33
N ASN A 307 7.14 14.02 -5.16
CA ASN A 307 7.02 12.90 -4.23
C ASN A 307 5.55 12.73 -3.87
N ALA A 308 4.80 12.01 -4.74
CA ALA A 308 3.35 11.87 -4.66
C ALA A 308 2.95 10.59 -3.92
N GLY A 309 2.22 10.72 -2.80
CA GLY A 309 1.65 9.60 -2.06
C GLY A 309 0.45 9.01 -2.77
N ILE A 310 0.44 7.69 -2.96
CA ILE A 310 -0.64 6.92 -3.56
C ILE A 310 -1.19 5.95 -2.53
N LEU A 311 -2.51 5.86 -2.43
CA LEU A 311 -3.25 4.88 -1.66
C LEU A 311 -3.89 3.85 -2.60
N ASP A 312 -4.25 2.71 -2.08
CA ASP A 312 -4.73 1.54 -2.85
C ASP A 312 -6.22 1.57 -3.22
N ARG A 313 -6.86 2.73 -3.09
CA ARG A 313 -8.30 2.94 -3.36
C ARG A 313 -8.50 4.12 -4.29
N GLY A 314 -9.66 4.76 -4.24
CA GLY A 314 -9.98 5.90 -5.08
C GLY A 314 -9.43 7.25 -4.62
N ASP A 315 -8.82 7.33 -3.44
CA ASP A 315 -8.19 8.52 -2.88
C ASP A 315 -6.67 8.46 -2.93
N MET A 316 -6.00 9.61 -3.01
CA MET A 316 -4.53 9.73 -3.11
C MET A 316 -4.03 11.08 -2.60
N HIS A 317 -2.71 11.27 -2.59
CA HIS A 317 -1.96 12.50 -2.24
C HIS A 317 -2.00 12.85 -0.76
N TRP A 318 -2.46 11.97 0.09
CA TRP A 318 -2.39 12.07 1.54
C TRP A 318 -2.03 10.72 2.16
N ASN A 319 -1.71 10.73 3.46
CA ASN A 319 -1.35 9.52 4.19
C ASN A 319 -2.34 9.24 5.34
N LEU A 320 -3.61 9.63 5.15
CA LEU A 320 -4.70 9.61 6.13
C LEU A 320 -4.56 10.60 7.30
N ASN A 321 -3.47 11.36 7.38
CA ASN A 321 -3.23 12.34 8.45
C ASN A 321 -2.70 13.68 7.93
N SER A 322 -1.99 13.69 6.81
CA SER A 322 -1.33 14.87 6.27
C SER A 322 -1.18 14.77 4.75
N ALA A 323 -1.03 15.92 4.12
CA ALA A 323 -0.69 16.06 2.70
C ALA A 323 0.54 15.22 2.32
N SER A 324 0.52 14.65 1.13
CA SER A 324 1.61 13.82 0.61
C SER A 324 1.78 13.96 -0.91
N TYR A 325 1.79 15.20 -1.39
CA TYR A 325 2.21 15.56 -2.74
C TYR A 325 3.27 16.65 -2.65
N GLU A 326 4.46 16.22 -2.23
CA GLU A 326 5.59 17.10 -1.99
C GLU A 326 6.23 17.54 -3.32
N THR A 327 6.33 18.82 -3.55
CA THR A 327 6.95 19.39 -4.74
C THR A 327 7.56 20.77 -4.44
N PRO A 328 8.85 21.02 -4.72
CA PRO A 328 9.85 20.05 -5.18
C PRO A 328 10.11 18.95 -4.12
N LYS A 329 10.47 17.77 -4.59
CA LYS A 329 10.84 16.66 -3.70
C LYS A 329 11.99 17.05 -2.77
N GLY A 330 11.82 16.79 -1.45
CA GLY A 330 12.77 17.15 -0.40
C GLY A 330 12.57 18.55 0.18
N SER A 331 11.58 19.31 -0.28
CA SER A 331 11.25 20.63 0.26
C SER A 331 10.50 20.59 1.59
N GLY A 332 9.78 19.50 1.85
CA GLY A 332 8.84 19.39 2.97
C GLY A 332 7.53 20.17 2.76
N VAL A 333 7.27 20.66 1.53
CA VAL A 333 6.07 21.44 1.19
C VAL A 333 5.24 20.68 0.17
N SER A 334 3.96 20.50 0.44
CA SER A 334 3.00 19.89 -0.48
C SER A 334 2.21 20.96 -1.23
N SER A 335 1.84 20.68 -2.48
CA SER A 335 0.93 21.49 -3.29
C SER A 335 -0.49 20.94 -3.35
N VAL A 336 -0.70 19.70 -2.93
CA VAL A 336 -2.01 19.02 -2.90
C VAL A 336 -2.15 18.29 -1.57
N PHE A 337 -3.27 18.50 -0.88
CA PHE A 337 -3.57 17.79 0.36
C PHE A 337 -4.17 16.41 0.08
N CYS A 338 -5.21 16.36 -0.77
CA CYS A 338 -5.92 15.13 -1.10
C CYS A 338 -6.51 15.21 -2.50
N SER A 339 -6.59 14.07 -3.17
CA SER A 339 -7.33 13.92 -4.43
C SER A 339 -8.11 12.62 -4.43
N ALA A 340 -9.23 12.57 -5.16
CA ALA A 340 -10.03 11.36 -5.24
C ALA A 340 -10.86 11.29 -6.53
N LEU A 341 -11.09 10.06 -7.01
CA LEU A 341 -12.00 9.78 -8.12
C LEU A 341 -13.45 9.80 -7.63
N TRP A 342 -14.32 10.46 -8.39
CA TRP A 342 -15.78 10.43 -8.21
C TRP A 342 -16.44 9.93 -9.48
N MET A 343 -17.55 9.23 -9.35
CA MET A 343 -18.33 8.75 -10.49
C MET A 343 -19.80 8.53 -10.11
N GLY A 344 -20.69 8.86 -11.04
CA GLY A 344 -22.11 8.68 -10.84
C GLY A 344 -22.92 8.62 -12.12
N GLY A 345 -24.03 7.90 -12.09
CA GLY A 345 -24.92 7.71 -13.23
C GLY A 345 -26.23 7.05 -12.84
N PHE A 346 -27.14 6.91 -13.79
CA PHE A 346 -28.45 6.33 -13.58
C PHE A 346 -28.58 4.97 -14.23
N ASP A 347 -29.20 4.03 -13.52
CA ASP A 347 -29.63 2.76 -14.06
C ASP A 347 -30.86 2.94 -14.99
N PRO A 348 -31.29 1.92 -15.76
CA PRO A 348 -32.48 2.01 -16.59
C PRO A 348 -33.80 2.22 -15.79
N GLY A 349 -33.79 1.97 -14.50
CA GLY A 349 -34.91 2.26 -13.59
C GLY A 349 -34.96 3.71 -13.13
N GLY A 350 -33.94 4.51 -13.44
CA GLY A 350 -33.81 5.90 -13.01
C GLY A 350 -33.29 6.07 -11.60
N ASN A 351 -32.69 5.02 -10.99
CA ASN A 351 -32.04 5.12 -9.70
C ASN A 351 -30.61 5.67 -9.88
N LEU A 352 -30.24 6.60 -9.02
CA LEU A 352 -28.91 7.17 -8.98
C LEU A 352 -27.95 6.20 -8.28
N HIS A 353 -26.87 5.87 -8.95
CA HIS A 353 -25.70 5.19 -8.42
C HIS A 353 -24.55 6.17 -8.34
N GLU A 354 -23.83 6.18 -7.22
CA GLU A 354 -22.78 7.16 -6.96
C GLU A 354 -21.68 6.55 -6.10
N ALA A 355 -20.43 6.74 -6.48
CA ALA A 355 -19.25 6.38 -5.68
C ALA A 355 -18.25 7.54 -5.67
N ALA A 356 -17.83 7.95 -4.48
CA ALA A 356 -16.90 9.04 -4.29
C ALA A 356 -16.07 8.84 -3.02
N MET A 357 -14.98 9.57 -2.91
CA MET A 357 -14.20 9.69 -1.67
C MET A 357 -13.68 11.11 -1.52
N MET A 358 -13.45 11.51 -0.26
CA MET A 358 -12.73 12.74 0.10
C MET A 358 -11.69 12.40 1.18
N TYR A 359 -12.03 12.58 2.46
CA TYR A 359 -11.12 12.33 3.60
C TYR A 359 -11.50 11.10 4.40
N ARG A 360 -12.36 10.22 3.90
CA ARG A 360 -12.91 9.06 4.62
C ARG A 360 -13.66 9.44 5.91
N LEU A 361 -14.14 10.67 6.03
CA LEU A 361 -14.84 11.17 7.22
C LEU A 361 -16.19 10.49 7.48
N HIS A 362 -16.91 10.12 6.42
CA HIS A 362 -18.21 9.47 6.49
C HIS A 362 -18.14 7.97 6.18
N GLY A 363 -16.98 7.50 5.69
CA GLY A 363 -16.75 6.13 5.29
C GLY A 363 -15.99 6.02 3.97
N MET A 364 -16.23 4.95 3.25
CA MET A 364 -15.56 4.65 1.98
C MET A 364 -16.58 4.09 1.00
N ASP A 365 -16.39 4.41 -0.29
CA ASP A 365 -17.17 3.83 -1.38
C ASP A 365 -16.30 2.91 -2.26
N TYR A 366 -14.97 2.99 -2.14
CA TYR A 366 -14.04 2.16 -2.88
C TYR A 366 -13.28 1.20 -1.98
N PHE A 367 -13.06 -0.02 -2.47
CA PHE A 367 -12.42 -1.13 -1.76
C PHE A 367 -11.39 -1.81 -2.66
N PRO A 368 -10.28 -2.33 -2.12
CA PRO A 368 -9.25 -2.97 -2.92
C PRO A 368 -9.75 -4.20 -3.67
N GLY A 369 -9.17 -4.43 -4.84
CA GLY A 369 -9.30 -5.66 -5.61
C GLY A 369 -10.29 -5.62 -6.76
N PRO A 370 -10.18 -6.62 -7.65
CA PRO A 370 -11.04 -6.75 -8.82
C PRO A 370 -12.42 -7.32 -8.47
N ILE A 371 -13.36 -7.11 -9.39
CA ILE A 371 -14.62 -7.84 -9.47
C ILE A 371 -14.42 -9.02 -10.41
N ASN A 372 -14.83 -10.21 -9.99
CA ASN A 372 -14.76 -11.40 -10.85
C ASN A 372 -15.64 -11.23 -12.10
N ALA A 373 -15.03 -11.30 -13.28
CA ALA A 373 -15.69 -11.02 -14.56
C ALA A 373 -16.76 -12.06 -14.96
N GLN A 374 -16.79 -13.26 -14.33
CA GLN A 374 -17.80 -14.28 -14.61
C GLN A 374 -18.96 -14.27 -13.61
N THR A 375 -18.68 -13.94 -12.35
CA THR A 375 -19.68 -13.97 -11.28
C THR A 375 -20.21 -12.60 -10.89
N PHE A 376 -19.60 -11.54 -11.39
CA PHE A 376 -19.94 -10.13 -11.12
C PHE A 376 -19.94 -9.83 -9.62
N SER A 377 -19.00 -10.43 -8.89
CA SER A 377 -18.91 -10.32 -7.45
C SER A 377 -17.46 -10.21 -6.99
N THR A 378 -17.27 -9.69 -5.81
CA THR A 378 -16.01 -9.68 -5.08
C THR A 378 -16.25 -10.15 -3.65
N ASP A 379 -15.17 -10.43 -2.92
CA ASP A 379 -15.23 -10.85 -1.53
C ASP A 379 -14.07 -10.27 -0.71
N SER A 380 -14.18 -10.43 0.61
CA SER A 380 -13.17 -9.93 1.54
C SER A 380 -11.80 -10.56 1.34
N ALA A 381 -11.72 -11.81 0.91
CA ALA A 381 -10.44 -12.48 0.66
C ALA A 381 -9.74 -11.90 -0.58
N THR A 382 -10.51 -11.58 -1.61
CA THR A 382 -10.04 -10.87 -2.80
C THR A 382 -9.56 -9.47 -2.44
N ALA A 383 -10.38 -8.69 -1.75
CA ALA A 383 -10.01 -7.33 -1.33
C ALA A 383 -8.73 -7.34 -0.50
N TRP A 384 -8.61 -8.24 0.45
CA TRP A 384 -7.41 -8.40 1.25
C TRP A 384 -6.15 -8.66 0.42
N LYS A 385 -6.25 -9.54 -0.56
CA LYS A 385 -5.15 -9.88 -1.44
C LYS A 385 -4.67 -8.68 -2.26
N PHE A 386 -5.56 -7.75 -2.56
CA PHE A 386 -5.31 -6.56 -3.35
C PHE A 386 -5.21 -5.27 -2.51
N ASP A 387 -5.21 -5.34 -1.17
CA ASP A 387 -4.96 -4.22 -0.26
C ASP A 387 -3.47 -3.84 -0.31
N ARG A 388 -3.00 -3.50 -1.51
CA ARG A 388 -1.61 -3.15 -1.82
C ARG A 388 -1.47 -2.38 -3.12
N LEU A 389 -0.31 -1.76 -3.26
CA LEU A 389 0.20 -1.12 -4.47
C LEU A 389 1.40 -1.90 -5.01
N TRP A 390 1.50 -2.02 -6.32
CA TRP A 390 2.67 -2.57 -7.00
C TRP A 390 3.48 -1.44 -7.60
N LYS A 391 4.68 -1.19 -7.10
CA LYS A 391 5.57 -0.14 -7.56
C LYS A 391 6.82 -0.74 -8.21
N THR A 392 7.08 -0.39 -9.45
CA THR A 392 8.32 -0.76 -10.13
C THR A 392 8.85 0.39 -10.99
N ASP A 393 10.10 0.30 -11.40
CA ASP A 393 10.75 1.26 -12.27
C ASP A 393 11.56 0.57 -13.37
N GLN A 394 11.92 1.33 -14.41
CA GLN A 394 12.65 0.80 -15.57
C GLN A 394 14.01 0.21 -15.19
N TYR A 395 14.64 0.72 -14.12
CA TYR A 395 15.90 0.16 -13.65
C TYR A 395 15.71 -1.25 -13.06
N GLN A 396 14.71 -1.43 -12.20
CA GLN A 396 14.40 -2.75 -11.60
C GLN A 396 14.03 -3.78 -12.67
N ILE A 397 13.27 -3.38 -13.68
CA ILE A 397 12.90 -4.23 -14.82
C ILE A 397 14.16 -4.59 -15.63
N SER A 398 14.99 -3.62 -15.98
CA SER A 398 16.21 -3.85 -16.75
C SER A 398 17.21 -4.75 -16.00
N GLU A 399 17.36 -4.55 -14.70
CA GLU A 399 18.20 -5.39 -13.84
C GLU A 399 17.65 -6.82 -13.77
N PHE A 400 16.35 -7.00 -13.59
CA PHE A 400 15.71 -8.32 -13.64
C PHE A 400 15.98 -9.04 -14.97
N GLN A 401 15.73 -8.36 -16.11
CA GLN A 401 15.98 -8.92 -17.45
C GLN A 401 17.44 -9.36 -17.62
N PHE A 402 18.37 -8.50 -17.19
CA PHE A 402 19.80 -8.83 -17.23
C PHE A 402 20.13 -10.06 -16.39
N GLN A 403 19.68 -10.11 -15.14
CA GLN A 403 19.94 -11.20 -14.22
C GLN A 403 19.28 -12.51 -14.67
N PHE A 404 18.08 -12.42 -15.26
CA PHE A 404 17.40 -13.57 -15.86
C PHE A 404 18.21 -14.13 -17.04
N ALA A 405 18.67 -13.27 -17.95
CA ALA A 405 19.50 -13.66 -19.09
C ALA A 405 20.84 -14.29 -18.69
N GLN A 406 21.40 -13.92 -17.52
CA GLN A 406 22.62 -14.52 -16.97
C GLN A 406 22.35 -15.85 -16.22
N GLY A 407 21.09 -16.28 -16.06
CA GLY A 407 20.73 -17.48 -15.30
C GLY A 407 20.80 -17.31 -13.77
N ASN A 408 20.98 -16.09 -13.29
CA ASN A 408 21.10 -15.79 -11.86
C ASN A 408 19.74 -15.93 -11.13
N VAL A 409 18.64 -15.65 -11.81
CA VAL A 409 17.29 -15.85 -11.27
C VAL A 409 17.02 -17.34 -11.08
N GLN A 410 17.29 -18.16 -12.10
CA GLN A 410 17.06 -19.62 -12.08
C GLN A 410 17.98 -20.34 -11.07
N SER A 411 19.18 -19.82 -10.86
CA SER A 411 20.14 -20.38 -9.88
C SER A 411 19.90 -19.89 -8.45
N GLY A 412 19.01 -18.90 -8.24
CA GLY A 412 18.75 -18.27 -6.95
C GLY A 412 19.85 -17.30 -6.48
N ASN A 413 20.79 -16.92 -7.36
CA ASN A 413 21.82 -15.93 -7.08
C ASN A 413 21.30 -14.48 -7.13
N TYR A 414 20.15 -14.28 -7.74
CA TYR A 414 19.42 -13.01 -7.75
C TYR A 414 17.95 -13.27 -7.47
N ILE A 415 17.39 -12.51 -6.54
CA ILE A 415 15.97 -12.55 -6.17
C ILE A 415 15.34 -11.25 -6.67
N PRO A 416 14.39 -11.31 -7.62
CA PRO A 416 13.65 -10.14 -8.07
C PRO A 416 12.85 -9.51 -6.93
N SER A 417 12.49 -8.22 -7.06
CA SER A 417 11.65 -7.55 -6.08
C SER A 417 10.27 -8.23 -5.97
N SER A 418 9.64 -8.12 -4.80
CA SER A 418 8.28 -8.64 -4.59
C SER A 418 7.27 -8.05 -5.57
N ASP A 419 7.45 -6.80 -5.98
CA ASP A 419 6.57 -6.14 -6.93
C ASP A 419 6.69 -6.72 -8.35
N ILE A 420 7.87 -7.24 -8.75
CA ILE A 420 8.04 -8.01 -9.99
C ILE A 420 7.49 -9.44 -9.81
N LEU A 421 7.82 -10.12 -8.71
CA LEU A 421 7.42 -11.51 -8.49
C LEU A 421 5.89 -11.67 -8.37
N GLU A 422 5.24 -10.73 -7.74
CA GLU A 422 3.81 -10.75 -7.43
C GLU A 422 3.02 -9.73 -8.27
N TRP A 423 3.56 -9.29 -9.41
CA TRP A 423 2.86 -8.40 -10.34
C TRP A 423 1.48 -8.96 -10.66
N PRO A 424 0.39 -8.16 -10.56
CA PRO A 424 -0.98 -8.68 -10.58
C PRO A 424 -1.45 -8.95 -12.02
N ALA A 425 -0.72 -9.75 -12.76
CA ALA A 425 -1.04 -10.16 -14.11
C ALA A 425 -1.65 -11.58 -14.15
N ILE A 426 -2.30 -11.90 -15.27
CA ILE A 426 -2.97 -13.18 -15.46
C ILE A 426 -2.00 -14.36 -15.26
N GLY A 427 -2.45 -15.38 -14.51
CA GLY A 427 -1.64 -16.57 -14.19
C GLY A 427 -0.84 -16.43 -12.89
N ASN A 428 -0.58 -15.23 -12.43
CA ASN A 428 0.17 -14.97 -11.21
C ASN A 428 -0.76 -14.75 -10.00
N ILE A 429 -0.27 -15.06 -8.82
CA ILE A 429 -0.98 -14.90 -7.54
C ILE A 429 -2.49 -15.31 -7.59
N GLY A 430 -2.83 -16.32 -8.42
CA GLY A 430 -4.20 -16.83 -8.58
C GLY A 430 -5.14 -15.92 -9.37
N ILE A 431 -4.62 -15.01 -10.19
CA ILE A 431 -5.38 -14.15 -11.09
C ILE A 431 -5.75 -14.94 -12.34
N THR A 432 -7.04 -14.96 -12.67
CA THR A 432 -7.60 -15.70 -13.82
C THR A 432 -8.19 -14.78 -14.89
N GLN A 433 -8.16 -13.46 -14.68
CA GLN A 433 -8.63 -12.44 -15.62
C GLN A 433 -7.52 -11.42 -15.90
N PRO A 434 -7.51 -10.76 -17.06
CA PRO A 434 -6.54 -9.71 -17.34
C PRO A 434 -6.67 -8.55 -16.35
N LEU A 435 -5.56 -8.18 -15.71
CA LEU A 435 -5.41 -7.01 -14.86
C LEU A 435 -4.18 -6.21 -15.32
N ALA A 436 -3.10 -6.19 -14.54
CA ALA A 436 -1.91 -5.43 -14.89
C ALA A 436 -1.24 -5.91 -16.20
N PRO A 437 -0.82 -4.98 -17.07
CA PRO A 437 -0.13 -5.32 -18.30
C PRO A 437 1.28 -5.89 -18.03
N PHE A 438 1.74 -6.80 -18.88
CA PHE A 438 3.08 -7.40 -18.78
C PHE A 438 3.64 -7.77 -20.14
N VAL A 439 4.95 -7.97 -20.21
CA VAL A 439 5.63 -8.52 -21.37
C VAL A 439 5.77 -10.04 -21.19
N ASP A 440 5.06 -10.77 -22.03
CA ASP A 440 5.10 -12.24 -22.10
C ASP A 440 6.28 -12.68 -23.00
N VAL A 441 7.41 -13.00 -22.38
CA VAL A 441 8.66 -13.30 -23.07
C VAL A 441 8.61 -14.67 -23.74
N ASN A 442 7.99 -15.64 -23.10
CA ASN A 442 7.90 -17.02 -23.58
C ASN A 442 6.61 -17.30 -24.39
N HIS A 443 5.71 -16.31 -24.52
CA HIS A 443 4.45 -16.37 -25.28
C HIS A 443 3.48 -17.49 -24.81
N ASN A 444 3.41 -17.75 -23.53
CA ASN A 444 2.52 -18.75 -22.95
C ASN A 444 1.17 -18.18 -22.47
N GLY A 445 0.99 -16.86 -22.50
CA GLY A 445 -0.22 -16.14 -22.12
C GLY A 445 -0.43 -15.96 -20.60
N ILE A 446 0.54 -16.31 -19.78
CA ILE A 446 0.50 -16.13 -18.33
C ILE A 446 1.79 -15.49 -17.82
N TYR A 447 1.72 -14.75 -16.73
CA TYR A 447 2.86 -14.11 -16.11
C TYR A 447 3.65 -15.09 -15.25
N ASP A 448 4.86 -15.46 -15.66
CA ASP A 448 5.74 -16.39 -14.95
C ASP A 448 7.20 -15.91 -14.89
N PRO A 449 7.52 -14.88 -14.09
CA PRO A 449 8.83 -14.22 -14.10
C PRO A 449 10.01 -15.14 -13.78
N LEU A 450 9.83 -16.16 -12.93
CA LEU A 450 10.89 -17.07 -12.54
C LEU A 450 11.23 -18.11 -13.61
N VAL A 451 10.26 -18.46 -14.46
CA VAL A 451 10.39 -19.52 -15.49
C VAL A 451 10.47 -18.93 -16.89
N GLY A 452 9.53 -18.07 -17.25
CA GLY A 452 9.44 -17.42 -18.55
C GLY A 452 10.32 -16.18 -18.70
N GLY A 453 10.64 -15.53 -17.59
CA GLY A 453 11.36 -14.27 -17.62
C GLY A 453 10.48 -13.07 -17.90
N ASP A 454 9.17 -13.23 -17.69
CA ASP A 454 8.17 -12.17 -17.91
C ASP A 454 8.35 -11.04 -16.91
N TYR A 455 8.01 -9.85 -17.34
CA TYR A 455 8.20 -8.65 -16.53
C TYR A 455 7.06 -7.65 -16.71
N PRO A 456 6.82 -6.74 -15.70
CA PRO A 456 5.83 -5.68 -15.79
C PRO A 456 5.99 -4.81 -17.05
N SER A 457 4.90 -4.53 -17.75
CA SER A 457 4.86 -3.51 -18.81
C SER A 457 4.40 -2.21 -18.20
N ILE A 458 5.32 -1.28 -17.98
CA ILE A 458 5.04 0.01 -17.31
C ILE A 458 5.14 1.19 -18.25
N THR A 459 4.42 2.25 -17.91
CA THR A 459 4.50 3.55 -18.55
C THR A 459 5.42 4.47 -17.71
N GLY A 460 6.25 5.27 -18.37
CA GLY A 460 7.20 6.15 -17.68
C GLY A 460 8.44 5.43 -17.15
N ASP A 461 9.20 6.13 -16.34
CA ASP A 461 10.40 5.61 -15.69
C ASP A 461 10.06 4.87 -14.38
N GLN A 462 8.93 5.21 -13.78
CA GLN A 462 8.39 4.57 -12.60
C GLN A 462 6.87 4.54 -12.70
N GLU A 463 6.28 3.43 -12.28
CA GLU A 463 4.84 3.25 -12.21
C GLU A 463 4.41 2.58 -10.90
N ILE A 464 3.26 3.00 -10.41
CA ILE A 464 2.50 2.35 -9.34
C ILE A 464 1.18 1.89 -9.94
N TYR A 465 0.89 0.60 -9.84
CA TYR A 465 -0.36 -0.03 -10.29
C TYR A 465 -1.19 -0.48 -9.09
N TRP A 466 -2.53 -0.31 -9.18
CA TRP A 466 -3.47 -0.87 -8.20
C TRP A 466 -4.85 -1.10 -8.81
N VAL A 467 -5.67 -1.90 -8.12
CA VAL A 467 -7.04 -2.23 -8.54
C VAL A 467 -7.98 -2.04 -7.37
N PHE A 468 -9.11 -1.38 -7.61
CA PHE A 468 -10.16 -1.21 -6.63
C PHE A 468 -11.56 -1.30 -7.25
N ASN A 469 -12.59 -1.40 -6.44
CA ASN A 469 -13.98 -1.52 -6.85
C ASN A 469 -14.91 -0.80 -5.89
N ASP A 470 -16.18 -0.61 -6.30
CA ASP A 470 -17.22 0.02 -5.50
C ASP A 470 -18.25 -0.98 -4.93
N LEU A 471 -18.03 -2.29 -5.06
CA LEU A 471 -19.06 -3.31 -4.83
C LEU A 471 -18.98 -4.02 -3.48
N LEU A 472 -17.81 -4.06 -2.84
CA LEU A 472 -17.55 -4.97 -1.69
C LEU A 472 -18.50 -4.73 -0.51
N VAL A 473 -18.77 -3.47 -0.17
CA VAL A 473 -19.59 -3.05 0.97
C VAL A 473 -20.48 -1.88 0.54
N ALA A 474 -21.57 -1.64 1.27
CA ALA A 474 -22.42 -0.47 1.07
C ALA A 474 -21.61 0.83 1.19
N HIS A 475 -21.89 1.80 0.33
CA HIS A 475 -21.18 3.07 0.29
C HIS A 475 -21.38 3.87 1.58
N GLY A 476 -20.28 4.24 2.20
CA GLY A 476 -20.26 5.00 3.46
C GLY A 476 -20.10 6.49 3.25
N GLU A 477 -19.34 6.92 2.23
CA GLU A 477 -19.08 8.33 1.95
C GLU A 477 -20.30 9.02 1.34
N THR A 478 -20.82 8.49 0.24
CA THR A 478 -21.96 9.07 -0.47
C THR A 478 -23.32 8.57 0.03
N GLY A 479 -23.37 7.37 0.61
CA GLY A 479 -24.61 6.63 0.87
C GLY A 479 -25.33 6.17 -0.41
N GLY A 480 -24.64 6.22 -1.56
CA GLY A 480 -25.16 5.84 -2.87
C GLY A 480 -25.31 4.33 -3.07
N LEU A 481 -25.99 3.95 -4.14
CA LEU A 481 -26.03 2.56 -4.58
C LEU A 481 -24.72 2.20 -5.29
N PRO A 482 -24.13 1.01 -5.03
CA PRO A 482 -22.99 0.55 -5.78
C PRO A 482 -23.32 0.35 -7.27
N MET A 483 -22.33 0.63 -8.13
CA MET A 483 -22.45 0.41 -9.58
C MET A 483 -21.94 -0.97 -10.01
N GLY A 484 -21.07 -1.59 -9.23
CA GLY A 484 -20.35 -2.79 -9.64
C GLY A 484 -19.23 -2.48 -10.63
N VAL A 485 -18.48 -1.45 -10.34
CA VAL A 485 -17.38 -0.94 -11.14
C VAL A 485 -16.05 -1.41 -10.60
N GLU A 486 -15.18 -1.91 -11.50
CA GLU A 486 -13.76 -2.17 -11.24
C GLU A 486 -12.93 -1.04 -11.84
N VAL A 487 -11.97 -0.53 -11.09
CA VAL A 487 -11.02 0.46 -11.57
C VAL A 487 -9.62 -0.12 -11.54
N GLN A 488 -8.98 -0.20 -12.70
CA GLN A 488 -7.57 -0.51 -12.84
C GLN A 488 -6.82 0.82 -12.98
N ALA A 489 -5.95 1.11 -12.04
CA ALA A 489 -5.35 2.42 -11.92
C ALA A 489 -3.83 2.38 -12.01
N HIS A 490 -3.27 3.39 -12.68
CA HIS A 490 -1.85 3.57 -12.91
C HIS A 490 -1.44 5.01 -12.52
N ALA A 491 -0.45 5.15 -11.64
CA ALA A 491 0.22 6.42 -11.43
C ALA A 491 1.66 6.29 -11.94
N TYR A 492 2.08 7.18 -12.85
CA TYR A 492 3.41 7.10 -13.42
C TYR A 492 4.07 8.46 -13.58
N ALA A 493 5.39 8.48 -13.67
CA ALA A 493 6.16 9.68 -13.87
C ALA A 493 7.42 9.41 -14.68
N TYR A 494 7.91 10.49 -15.27
CA TYR A 494 9.14 10.49 -16.04
C TYR A 494 10.22 11.32 -15.32
N ALA A 495 11.46 10.90 -15.40
CA ALA A 495 12.61 11.60 -14.85
C ALA A 495 13.53 12.09 -15.97
N CYS A 496 13.78 13.37 -16.01
CA CYS A 496 14.63 13.97 -17.03
C CYS A 496 15.68 14.93 -16.42
N PRO A 497 16.74 14.40 -15.79
CA PRO A 497 17.67 15.20 -15.00
C PRO A 497 18.56 16.17 -15.84
N THR A 498 18.61 16.00 -17.15
CA THR A 498 19.47 16.78 -18.06
C THR A 498 18.72 17.72 -18.97
N ILE A 499 17.42 17.89 -18.73
CA ILE A 499 16.55 18.66 -19.63
C ILE A 499 16.87 20.17 -19.56
N GLN A 500 16.64 20.87 -20.69
CA GLN A 500 16.69 22.33 -20.74
C GLN A 500 15.56 22.94 -19.91
N ASP A 501 15.75 24.12 -19.35
CA ASP A 501 14.73 24.79 -18.53
C ASP A 501 13.38 24.95 -19.23
N SER A 502 13.35 25.06 -20.55
CA SER A 502 12.12 25.16 -21.34
C SER A 502 11.23 23.93 -21.30
N ASP A 503 11.78 22.79 -20.97
CA ASP A 503 11.06 21.51 -20.98
C ASP A 503 10.99 20.84 -19.58
N ARG A 504 11.43 21.54 -18.52
CA ARG A 504 11.50 21.02 -17.15
C ARG A 504 10.17 20.59 -16.55
N ALA A 505 9.05 21.03 -17.15
CA ALA A 505 7.70 20.67 -16.68
C ALA A 505 7.51 19.16 -16.48
N ILE A 506 8.19 18.31 -17.29
CA ILE A 506 8.10 16.86 -17.16
C ILE A 506 8.57 16.35 -15.79
N ASN A 507 9.58 16.98 -15.19
CA ASN A 507 10.10 16.60 -13.87
C ASN A 507 9.18 17.02 -12.71
N TYR A 508 8.22 17.92 -12.97
CA TYR A 508 7.22 18.40 -12.03
C TYR A 508 5.81 17.92 -12.39
N THR A 509 5.73 16.84 -13.19
CA THR A 509 4.46 16.26 -13.63
C THR A 509 4.33 14.82 -13.17
N THR A 510 3.14 14.47 -12.69
CA THR A 510 2.70 13.10 -12.43
C THR A 510 1.46 12.80 -13.25
N PHE A 511 1.33 11.56 -13.73
CA PHE A 511 0.26 11.12 -14.60
C PHE A 511 -0.56 10.03 -13.91
N TYR A 512 -1.87 10.01 -14.20
CA TYR A 512 -2.82 9.07 -13.62
C TYR A 512 -3.75 8.54 -14.71
N ASN A 513 -3.78 7.22 -14.90
CA ASN A 513 -4.73 6.55 -15.76
C ASN A 513 -5.70 5.75 -14.91
N PHE A 514 -6.98 5.88 -15.20
CA PHE A 514 -8.05 5.09 -14.61
C PHE A 514 -8.81 4.39 -15.72
N ASP A 515 -8.71 3.06 -15.78
CA ASP A 515 -9.54 2.22 -16.61
C ASP A 515 -10.73 1.78 -15.77
N VAL A 516 -11.88 2.45 -15.97
CA VAL A 516 -13.13 2.26 -15.23
C VAL A 516 -13.98 1.25 -15.96
N ILE A 517 -14.18 0.06 -15.41
CA ILE A 517 -14.80 -1.08 -16.11
C ILE A 517 -16.14 -1.42 -15.47
N ASN A 518 -17.21 -1.44 -16.25
CA ASN A 518 -18.53 -1.88 -15.81
C ASN A 518 -18.57 -3.42 -15.72
N ARG A 519 -18.37 -3.95 -14.50
CA ARG A 519 -18.47 -5.38 -14.22
C ARG A 519 -19.87 -5.82 -13.80
N SER A 520 -20.86 -4.90 -13.72
CA SER A 520 -22.24 -5.23 -13.39
C SER A 520 -23.01 -5.71 -14.62
N ALA A 521 -24.19 -6.25 -14.42
CA ALA A 521 -25.13 -6.59 -15.51
C ALA A 521 -26.04 -5.40 -15.93
N THR A 522 -25.76 -4.20 -15.40
CA THR A 522 -26.61 -3.00 -15.56
C THR A 522 -25.92 -2.02 -16.49
N ASP A 523 -26.68 -1.44 -17.40
CA ASP A 523 -26.23 -0.30 -18.21
C ASP A 523 -26.46 0.98 -17.41
N TYR A 524 -25.53 1.92 -17.47
CA TYR A 524 -25.65 3.24 -16.84
C TYR A 524 -25.68 4.33 -17.90
N HIS A 525 -26.51 5.35 -17.67
CA HIS A 525 -26.68 6.49 -18.54
C HIS A 525 -26.42 7.78 -17.77
N ASN A 526 -26.10 8.86 -18.52
CA ASN A 526 -25.70 10.15 -17.93
C ASN A 526 -24.59 9.93 -16.90
N MET A 527 -23.62 9.09 -17.26
CA MET A 527 -22.47 8.80 -16.43
C MET A 527 -21.49 9.95 -16.47
N ASP A 528 -21.16 10.49 -15.33
CA ASP A 528 -20.09 11.46 -15.15
C ASP A 528 -18.95 10.83 -14.36
N LEU A 529 -17.71 11.12 -14.77
CA LEU A 529 -16.50 10.93 -14.01
C LEU A 529 -16.00 12.29 -13.52
N GLY A 530 -15.26 12.29 -12.43
CA GLY A 530 -14.63 13.52 -11.97
C GLY A 530 -13.49 13.27 -11.01
N PHE A 531 -12.70 14.31 -10.83
CA PHE A 531 -11.53 14.29 -9.96
C PHE A 531 -11.62 15.42 -8.94
N TYR A 532 -11.86 15.03 -7.70
CA TYR A 532 -11.84 15.91 -6.55
C TYR A 532 -10.42 16.23 -6.14
N GLN A 533 -10.17 17.47 -5.79
CA GLN A 533 -8.90 17.92 -5.24
C GLN A 533 -9.08 18.94 -4.14
N ASP A 534 -8.39 18.71 -3.05
CA ASP A 534 -8.12 19.67 -2.01
C ASP A 534 -6.68 20.14 -2.20
N ILE A 535 -6.51 21.31 -2.79
CA ILE A 535 -5.20 21.83 -3.10
C ILE A 535 -4.79 22.81 -2.00
N ASP A 536 -3.75 22.42 -1.26
CA ASP A 536 -3.06 23.24 -0.28
C ASP A 536 -1.72 23.67 -0.88
N LEU A 537 -1.68 24.83 -1.53
CA LEU A 537 -0.46 25.31 -2.18
C LEU A 537 0.50 25.92 -1.14
N GLY A 538 1.04 25.03 -0.27
CA GLY A 538 1.80 25.41 0.92
C GLY A 538 0.88 25.87 2.04
N ASN A 539 0.62 27.19 2.09
CA ASN A 539 -0.31 27.78 3.06
C ASN A 539 -1.72 27.91 2.47
N TYR A 540 -2.58 26.96 2.74
CA TYR A 540 -3.95 26.88 2.22
C TYR A 540 -4.84 28.12 2.48
N ASN A 541 -4.43 29.05 3.36
CA ASN A 541 -5.26 30.21 3.70
C ASN A 541 -5.18 31.34 2.68
N ASN A 542 -4.43 31.20 1.61
CA ASN A 542 -4.20 32.29 0.65
C ASN A 542 -4.36 31.85 -0.81
N ASP A 543 -5.02 30.72 -1.05
CA ASP A 543 -5.23 30.12 -2.36
C ASP A 543 -6.43 30.67 -3.09
N PHE A 544 -6.34 30.63 -4.43
CA PHE A 544 -7.39 30.87 -5.40
C PHE A 544 -7.40 29.77 -6.45
N VAL A 545 -8.55 29.60 -7.13
CA VAL A 545 -8.70 28.61 -8.21
C VAL A 545 -9.24 29.23 -9.50
N GLY A 546 -9.08 28.51 -10.60
CA GLY A 546 -9.62 28.84 -11.90
C GLY A 546 -9.55 27.68 -12.87
N CYS A 547 -10.07 27.85 -14.07
CA CYS A 547 -9.93 26.87 -15.14
C CYS A 547 -9.74 27.54 -16.49
N LEU A 548 -9.21 26.78 -17.43
CA LEU A 548 -9.15 27.13 -18.86
C LEU A 548 -9.81 26.00 -19.65
N PRO A 549 -11.12 26.08 -19.88
CA PRO A 549 -11.86 25.00 -20.58
C PRO A 549 -11.30 24.70 -21.97
N GLN A 550 -10.91 25.73 -22.75
CA GLN A 550 -10.34 25.59 -24.09
C GLN A 550 -9.01 24.82 -24.11
N ASP A 551 -8.30 24.75 -22.96
CA ASP A 551 -7.05 24.04 -22.79
C ASP A 551 -7.20 22.81 -21.87
N ASN A 552 -8.45 22.46 -21.50
CA ASN A 552 -8.85 21.28 -20.75
C ASN A 552 -8.15 21.10 -19.38
N PHE A 553 -7.98 22.18 -18.60
CA PHE A 553 -7.44 22.08 -17.24
C PHE A 553 -8.06 23.04 -16.24
N GLY A 554 -8.03 22.63 -14.97
CA GLY A 554 -8.25 23.46 -13.80
C GLY A 554 -6.93 23.78 -13.12
N PHE A 555 -6.87 24.85 -12.32
CA PHE A 555 -5.63 25.25 -11.63
C PHE A 555 -5.89 25.94 -10.29
N CYS A 556 -4.89 25.87 -9.42
CA CYS A 556 -4.78 26.62 -8.19
C CYS A 556 -3.55 27.54 -8.22
N TYR A 557 -3.66 28.71 -7.59
CA TYR A 557 -2.60 29.70 -7.49
C TYR A 557 -2.76 30.54 -6.22
N ASN A 558 -1.69 31.09 -5.71
CA ASN A 558 -1.79 31.97 -4.55
C ASN A 558 -2.39 33.35 -4.92
N GLY A 559 -3.33 33.81 -4.10
CA GLY A 559 -3.88 35.18 -4.23
C GLY A 559 -2.91 36.29 -3.82
N VAL A 560 -1.76 35.96 -3.23
CA VAL A 560 -0.72 36.88 -2.75
C VAL A 560 0.67 36.40 -3.12
N ALA A 561 1.62 37.33 -3.32
CA ALA A 561 2.99 37.01 -3.75
C ALA A 561 3.86 36.34 -2.67
N ASN A 562 3.38 36.20 -1.45
CA ASN A 562 4.13 35.63 -0.35
C ASN A 562 3.27 34.59 0.38
N ASP A 563 3.64 33.35 0.24
CA ASP A 563 2.98 32.20 0.88
C ASP A 563 3.39 31.98 2.35
N SER A 564 4.13 32.91 2.94
CA SER A 564 4.69 32.76 4.29
C SER A 564 3.64 32.51 5.36
N SER A 565 3.88 31.48 6.17
CA SER A 565 3.10 31.16 7.37
C SER A 565 4.05 30.88 8.53
N PRO A 566 3.74 31.33 9.76
CA PRO A 566 4.57 31.03 10.92
C PRO A 566 4.40 29.58 11.44
N THR A 567 3.35 28.88 11.02
CA THR A 567 2.96 27.59 11.57
C THR A 567 2.80 26.47 10.54
N LEU A 568 2.62 26.81 9.26
CA LEU A 568 2.44 25.87 8.16
C LEU A 568 3.69 25.80 7.30
N ALA A 569 3.93 24.62 6.69
CA ALA A 569 4.88 24.51 5.58
C ALA A 569 4.40 25.41 4.44
N ASN A 570 5.32 26.10 3.77
CA ASN A 570 4.97 27.12 2.78
C ASN A 570 6.09 27.31 1.76
N TYR A 571 5.74 27.86 0.61
CA TYR A 571 6.69 28.14 -0.48
C TYR A 571 7.46 29.48 -0.30
N GLY A 572 7.06 30.31 0.65
CA GLY A 572 7.63 31.62 0.85
C GLY A 572 7.29 32.60 -0.27
N HIS A 573 8.29 33.27 -0.82
CA HIS A 573 8.10 34.20 -1.94
C HIS A 573 8.02 33.43 -3.27
N TYR A 574 7.10 33.85 -4.13
CA TYR A 574 6.88 33.28 -5.48
C TYR A 574 6.45 31.81 -5.47
N PRO A 575 5.29 31.51 -4.81
CA PRO A 575 4.76 30.16 -4.80
C PRO A 575 4.44 29.68 -6.21
N PRO A 576 4.48 28.34 -6.44
CA PRO A 576 4.16 27.77 -7.75
C PRO A 576 2.66 27.90 -8.08
N THR A 577 2.30 27.48 -9.30
CA THR A 577 0.93 27.15 -9.68
C THR A 577 0.79 25.64 -9.80
N GLN A 578 -0.39 25.11 -9.47
CA GLN A 578 -0.71 23.69 -9.60
C GLN A 578 -1.86 23.50 -10.59
N ALA A 579 -1.61 22.85 -11.72
CA ALA A 579 -2.63 22.56 -12.72
C ALA A 579 -3.00 21.06 -12.70
N THR A 580 -4.28 20.77 -12.98
CA THR A 580 -4.82 19.43 -13.23
C THR A 580 -5.42 19.39 -14.61
N VAL A 581 -4.80 18.59 -15.47
CA VAL A 581 -5.06 18.55 -16.91
C VAL A 581 -5.80 17.29 -17.27
N VAL A 582 -6.92 17.38 -17.99
CA VAL A 582 -7.60 16.22 -18.56
C VAL A 582 -6.94 15.91 -19.90
N LEU A 583 -6.22 14.80 -19.98
CA LEU A 583 -5.52 14.36 -21.19
C LEU A 583 -6.32 13.40 -22.05
N ASN A 584 -7.20 12.62 -21.42
CA ASN A 584 -8.09 11.67 -22.08
C ASN A 584 -9.35 11.47 -21.25
N GLY A 585 -10.48 11.21 -21.91
CA GLY A 585 -11.76 10.94 -21.26
C GLY A 585 -12.61 9.97 -22.05
N PRO A 586 -13.79 9.57 -21.53
CA PRO A 586 -14.72 8.69 -22.21
C PRO A 586 -15.24 9.30 -23.52
N LEU A 587 -15.78 8.46 -24.39
CA LEU A 587 -16.46 8.94 -25.59
C LEU A 587 -17.69 9.76 -25.20
N ALA A 588 -17.87 10.89 -25.85
CA ALA A 588 -19.06 11.71 -25.72
C ALA A 588 -20.31 11.01 -26.30
N VAL A 589 -21.48 11.41 -25.83
CA VAL A 589 -22.76 10.93 -26.40
C VAL A 589 -22.94 11.55 -27.80
N PRO A 590 -23.00 10.76 -28.89
CA PRO A 590 -23.11 11.31 -30.22
C PRO A 590 -24.40 12.11 -30.43
N GLY A 591 -24.29 13.34 -30.96
CA GLY A 591 -25.43 14.18 -31.29
C GLY A 591 -26.02 14.95 -30.09
N ASP A 592 -25.26 15.15 -29.05
CA ASP A 592 -25.67 15.93 -27.85
C ASP A 592 -25.60 17.45 -28.11
N SER A 593 -25.03 17.87 -29.22
CA SER A 593 -24.83 19.25 -29.65
C SER A 593 -23.88 20.05 -28.74
N ILE A 594 -22.93 19.37 -28.08
CA ILE A 594 -21.90 19.96 -27.24
C ILE A 594 -20.52 19.73 -27.88
N ASP A 595 -19.64 20.69 -27.77
CA ASP A 595 -18.21 20.54 -28.03
C ASP A 595 -17.56 20.02 -26.76
N ASN A 596 -17.47 18.67 -26.62
CA ASN A 596 -17.09 18.02 -25.36
C ASN A 596 -15.58 18.03 -25.11
N ASN A 597 -14.79 18.26 -26.16
CA ASN A 597 -13.34 18.33 -26.08
C ASN A 597 -12.78 19.75 -26.21
N ASN A 598 -13.68 20.75 -26.36
CA ASN A 598 -13.40 22.18 -26.46
C ASN A 598 -12.48 22.56 -27.64
N ASN A 599 -12.53 21.79 -28.73
CA ASN A 599 -11.70 22.03 -29.93
C ASN A 599 -12.33 22.97 -30.99
N GLY A 600 -13.56 23.43 -30.75
CA GLY A 600 -14.33 24.29 -31.62
C GLY A 600 -15.18 23.55 -32.68
N VAL A 601 -15.21 22.21 -32.64
CA VAL A 601 -16.05 21.36 -33.52
C VAL A 601 -17.06 20.60 -32.63
N ILE A 602 -18.31 20.57 -32.98
CA ILE A 602 -19.39 19.94 -32.23
C ILE A 602 -19.70 18.58 -32.87
N ASP A 603 -19.87 17.54 -32.03
CA ASP A 603 -20.32 16.21 -32.47
C ASP A 603 -19.42 15.53 -33.51
N GLU A 604 -18.09 15.70 -33.48
CA GLU A 604 -17.25 14.98 -34.44
C GLU A 604 -17.16 13.47 -34.09
N PRO A 605 -16.98 12.60 -35.08
CA PRO A 605 -16.90 11.16 -34.86
C PRO A 605 -15.73 10.76 -33.92
N GLY A 606 -16.08 10.12 -32.83
CA GLY A 606 -15.10 9.71 -31.81
C GLY A 606 -14.68 10.82 -30.86
N GLU A 607 -15.48 11.87 -30.74
CA GLU A 607 -15.30 12.93 -29.79
C GLU A 607 -15.25 12.38 -28.38
N LYS A 608 -14.36 12.95 -27.56
CA LYS A 608 -14.14 12.56 -26.17
C LYS A 608 -14.55 13.66 -25.23
N ASN A 609 -15.13 13.28 -24.10
CA ASN A 609 -15.31 14.19 -23.00
C ASN A 609 -13.96 14.51 -22.39
N LEU A 610 -13.48 15.74 -22.46
CA LEU A 610 -12.32 16.20 -21.72
C LEU A 610 -12.78 17.01 -20.49
N LEU A 611 -12.40 18.28 -20.33
CA LEU A 611 -12.92 19.10 -19.24
C LEU A 611 -14.32 19.59 -19.58
N THR A 612 -15.35 18.99 -18.99
CA THR A 612 -16.77 19.36 -19.21
C THR A 612 -17.38 20.16 -18.07
N GLY A 613 -16.66 20.28 -16.94
CA GLY A 613 -17.08 21.09 -15.81
C GLY A 613 -15.95 21.37 -14.82
N PHE A 614 -16.05 22.52 -14.16
CA PHE A 614 -15.16 22.91 -13.08
C PHE A 614 -15.95 23.68 -12.02
N ILE A 615 -15.93 23.21 -10.79
CA ILE A 615 -16.60 23.85 -9.66
C ILE A 615 -15.70 23.89 -8.43
N PHE A 616 -15.76 24.96 -7.69
CA PHE A 616 -15.13 25.15 -6.38
C PHE A 616 -16.20 25.17 -5.30
N PHE A 617 -15.97 24.52 -4.18
CA PHE A 617 -16.83 24.62 -3.00
C PHE A 617 -15.99 24.84 -1.73
N SER A 618 -16.56 25.57 -0.77
CA SER A 618 -15.84 25.95 0.45
C SER A 618 -16.00 24.92 1.55
N LEU A 619 -14.88 24.50 2.13
CA LEU A 619 -14.81 23.59 3.27
C LEU A 619 -15.48 24.12 4.54
N ASN A 620 -15.59 25.43 4.67
CA ASN A 620 -15.99 26.08 5.92
C ASN A 620 -17.52 26.09 6.21
N SER A 621 -18.35 25.45 5.37
CA SER A 621 -19.82 25.51 5.52
C SER A 621 -20.56 24.32 4.91
N SER A 622 -20.61 23.19 5.62
CA SER A 622 -21.42 22.03 5.23
C SER A 622 -22.93 22.34 5.16
N SER A 623 -23.39 23.38 5.82
CA SER A 623 -24.82 23.82 5.82
C SER A 623 -25.19 24.75 4.69
N SER A 624 -24.21 25.30 3.93
CA SER A 624 -24.51 26.16 2.78
C SER A 624 -24.80 25.33 1.53
N ILE A 625 -25.60 25.91 0.63
CA ILE A 625 -25.91 25.31 -0.69
C ILE A 625 -24.62 25.12 -1.50
N THR A 626 -23.63 25.96 -1.29
CA THR A 626 -22.33 25.96 -1.99
C THR A 626 -21.19 25.30 -1.17
N GLY A 627 -21.54 24.58 -0.10
CA GLY A 627 -20.58 23.90 0.78
C GLY A 627 -20.40 22.42 0.46
N PHE A 628 -19.76 21.68 1.35
CA PHE A 628 -19.52 20.23 1.21
C PHE A 628 -20.78 19.46 0.78
N PRO A 629 -20.64 18.46 -0.13
CA PRO A 629 -21.70 17.52 -0.40
C PRO A 629 -21.98 16.69 0.86
N THR A 630 -23.25 16.36 1.09
CA THR A 630 -23.72 15.64 2.28
C THR A 630 -24.73 14.54 1.97
N SER A 631 -25.09 14.38 0.73
CA SER A 631 -25.99 13.33 0.24
C SER A 631 -25.56 12.83 -1.13
N THR A 632 -25.93 11.61 -1.51
CA THR A 632 -25.69 11.03 -2.83
C THR A 632 -26.00 12.02 -3.97
N ARG A 633 -27.11 12.75 -3.84
CA ARG A 633 -27.53 13.71 -4.85
C ARG A 633 -26.61 14.92 -4.95
N ASP A 634 -26.03 15.38 -3.82
CA ASP A 634 -25.11 16.52 -3.83
C ASP A 634 -23.84 16.21 -4.62
N TYR A 635 -23.28 14.98 -4.46
CA TYR A 635 -22.11 14.54 -5.21
C TYR A 635 -22.39 14.55 -6.72
N TYR A 636 -23.50 13.96 -7.14
CA TYR A 636 -23.88 13.93 -8.55
C TYR A 636 -24.20 15.33 -9.11
N ASP A 637 -24.82 16.20 -8.33
CA ASP A 637 -25.10 17.57 -8.76
C ASP A 637 -23.80 18.35 -8.98
N TYR A 638 -22.79 18.18 -8.15
CA TYR A 638 -21.47 18.77 -8.38
C TYR A 638 -20.78 18.24 -9.63
N LEU A 639 -20.84 16.92 -9.90
CA LEU A 639 -20.37 16.33 -11.15
C LEU A 639 -21.00 17.03 -12.38
N ASN A 640 -22.24 17.45 -12.26
CA ASN A 640 -23.01 18.08 -13.33
C ASN A 640 -22.97 19.61 -13.35
N GLY A 641 -22.07 20.24 -12.59
CA GLY A 641 -21.98 21.70 -12.51
C GLY A 641 -23.22 22.36 -11.91
N LYS A 642 -23.82 21.70 -10.90
CA LYS A 642 -24.97 22.19 -10.15
C LYS A 642 -24.62 22.29 -8.67
N TRP A 643 -25.34 23.14 -7.97
CA TRP A 643 -25.27 23.27 -6.53
C TRP A 643 -26.15 22.23 -5.81
N LYS A 644 -26.00 22.07 -4.50
CA LYS A 644 -26.74 21.11 -3.66
C LYS A 644 -28.26 21.23 -3.71
N ASP A 645 -28.78 22.35 -4.13
CA ASP A 645 -30.22 22.57 -4.37
C ASP A 645 -30.65 22.25 -5.82
N SER A 646 -29.79 21.60 -6.59
CA SER A 646 -29.90 21.24 -7.99
C SER A 646 -30.05 22.45 -8.94
N THR A 647 -29.77 23.67 -8.50
CA THR A 647 -29.70 24.84 -9.38
C THR A 647 -28.35 24.85 -10.15
N ASN A 648 -28.39 25.37 -11.38
CA ASN A 648 -27.17 25.45 -12.17
C ASN A 648 -26.16 26.42 -11.53
N LEU A 649 -24.86 26.10 -11.70
CA LEU A 649 -23.79 27.07 -11.57
C LEU A 649 -24.06 28.23 -12.53
N THR A 650 -23.79 29.47 -12.10
CA THR A 650 -24.08 30.68 -12.88
C THR A 650 -22.89 31.63 -12.90
N VAL A 651 -22.71 32.35 -14.02
CA VAL A 651 -21.62 33.33 -14.17
C VAL A 651 -21.78 34.48 -13.18
N GLY A 652 -20.69 34.84 -12.47
CA GLY A 652 -20.57 35.99 -11.59
C GLY A 652 -20.57 35.65 -10.10
N GLY A 653 -19.92 36.48 -9.30
CA GLY A 653 -19.77 36.31 -7.86
C GLY A 653 -19.20 34.96 -7.48
N ASN A 654 -19.84 34.28 -6.56
CA ASN A 654 -19.48 32.90 -6.12
C ASN A 654 -20.17 31.79 -6.94
N GLY A 655 -20.68 32.09 -8.11
CA GLY A 655 -21.32 31.10 -8.99
C GLY A 655 -22.76 30.72 -8.65
N TYR A 656 -23.39 31.35 -7.65
CA TYR A 656 -24.75 31.01 -7.19
C TYR A 656 -25.74 32.20 -7.38
N GLY A 657 -26.95 31.88 -7.81
CA GLY A 657 -28.07 32.85 -7.86
C GLY A 657 -28.00 33.86 -9.01
N GLY A 658 -27.11 33.70 -9.98
CA GLY A 658 -27.03 34.49 -11.20
C GLY A 658 -28.06 34.10 -12.24
N THR A 659 -27.95 34.67 -13.44
CA THR A 659 -28.92 34.45 -14.53
C THR A 659 -28.39 33.68 -15.72
N THR A 660 -27.07 33.58 -15.85
CA THR A 660 -26.38 32.92 -16.98
C THR A 660 -25.81 31.59 -16.52
N PRO A 661 -26.41 30.44 -16.91
CA PRO A 661 -25.86 29.13 -16.53
C PRO A 661 -24.48 28.91 -17.16
N THR A 662 -23.64 28.19 -16.43
CA THR A 662 -22.35 27.71 -16.89
C THR A 662 -22.02 26.37 -16.21
N ARG A 663 -21.03 25.64 -16.71
CA ARG A 663 -20.43 24.49 -16.02
C ARG A 663 -19.01 24.79 -15.51
N PHE A 664 -18.52 26.01 -15.80
CA PHE A 664 -17.14 26.40 -15.49
C PHE A 664 -17.10 27.60 -14.58
N MET A 665 -16.55 27.44 -13.40
CA MET A 665 -16.32 28.49 -12.44
C MET A 665 -14.96 29.15 -12.71
N TYR A 666 -14.91 30.49 -12.76
CA TYR A 666 -13.69 31.26 -13.00
C TYR A 666 -12.90 30.85 -14.28
N PRO A 667 -13.54 30.85 -15.47
CA PRO A 667 -12.99 30.30 -16.70
C PRO A 667 -12.02 31.26 -17.40
N SER A 668 -11.08 31.83 -16.67
CA SER A 668 -10.08 32.75 -17.23
C SER A 668 -8.81 32.80 -16.37
N LEU A 669 -7.73 33.31 -16.97
CA LEU A 669 -6.51 33.63 -16.21
C LEU A 669 -6.78 34.79 -15.23
N PRO A 670 -6.07 34.81 -14.08
CA PRO A 670 -6.26 35.83 -13.04
C PRO A 670 -5.93 37.25 -13.43
N ASP A 671 -5.06 37.47 -14.44
CA ASP A 671 -4.69 38.76 -14.99
C ASP A 671 -5.68 39.34 -16.02
N ASP A 672 -6.69 38.57 -16.43
CA ASP A 672 -7.76 39.05 -17.29
C ASP A 672 -8.81 39.84 -16.46
N ALA A 673 -8.63 41.15 -16.42
CA ALA A 673 -9.50 42.05 -15.65
C ALA A 673 -10.94 42.19 -16.22
N LEU A 674 -11.20 41.62 -17.41
CA LEU A 674 -12.53 41.71 -18.06
C LEU A 674 -13.36 40.44 -17.90
N SER A 675 -12.73 39.33 -17.58
CA SER A 675 -13.38 38.02 -17.42
C SER A 675 -13.70 37.70 -15.97
N TRP A 676 -14.55 36.71 -15.78
CA TRP A 676 -14.91 36.21 -14.44
C TRP A 676 -13.84 35.31 -13.86
N ASN A 677 -13.09 35.81 -12.88
CA ASN A 677 -12.09 35.07 -12.10
C ASN A 677 -12.21 35.47 -10.62
N GLU A 678 -11.42 34.88 -9.73
CA GLU A 678 -11.48 35.14 -8.28
C GLU A 678 -11.18 36.61 -7.92
N PHE A 679 -10.28 37.29 -8.65
CA PHE A 679 -9.99 38.71 -8.42
C PHE A 679 -11.16 39.60 -8.84
N THR A 680 -11.73 39.39 -10.05
CA THR A 680 -12.87 40.17 -10.52
C THR A 680 -14.16 39.87 -9.74
N ALA A 681 -14.27 38.69 -9.14
CA ALA A 681 -15.33 38.31 -8.21
C ALA A 681 -15.13 38.92 -6.81
N VAL A 682 -13.95 39.55 -6.55
CA VAL A 682 -13.59 40.14 -5.27
C VAL A 682 -13.65 39.12 -4.13
N ASN A 683 -13.22 37.89 -4.39
CA ASN A 683 -13.16 36.83 -3.39
C ASN A 683 -11.97 37.06 -2.44
N ILE A 684 -12.07 36.51 -1.25
CA ILE A 684 -10.98 36.48 -0.26
C ILE A 684 -10.20 35.19 -0.49
N PRO A 685 -8.85 35.25 -0.63
CA PRO A 685 -8.03 34.03 -0.68
C PRO A 685 -8.27 33.14 0.55
N GLY A 686 -8.14 31.82 0.38
CA GLY A 686 -8.37 30.88 1.46
C GLY A 686 -8.31 29.44 0.95
N ASP A 687 -8.69 28.53 1.81
CA ASP A 687 -8.79 27.11 1.55
C ASP A 687 -9.72 26.78 0.36
N ARG A 688 -9.23 26.00 -0.62
CA ARG A 688 -9.87 25.74 -1.91
C ARG A 688 -9.92 24.27 -2.27
N SER A 689 -11.11 23.67 -2.13
CA SER A 689 -11.41 22.38 -2.73
C SER A 689 -12.15 22.57 -4.06
N HIS A 690 -11.64 21.97 -5.11
CA HIS A 690 -12.28 22.05 -6.43
C HIS A 690 -12.49 20.67 -7.04
N PHE A 691 -13.28 20.65 -8.08
CA PHE A 691 -13.69 19.45 -8.76
C PHE A 691 -13.65 19.65 -10.28
N ILE A 692 -13.05 18.67 -10.98
CA ILE A 692 -12.98 18.62 -12.43
C ILE A 692 -13.92 17.50 -12.89
N SER A 693 -14.86 17.82 -13.78
CA SER A 693 -15.77 16.85 -14.38
C SER A 693 -15.38 16.50 -15.80
N THR A 694 -15.64 15.25 -16.16
CA THR A 694 -15.60 14.72 -17.52
C THR A 694 -16.82 13.81 -17.73
N GLY A 695 -17.70 14.16 -18.64
CA GLY A 695 -19.01 13.50 -18.88
C GLY A 695 -19.93 14.46 -19.64
N GLN A 696 -21.13 14.06 -20.01
CA GLN A 696 -21.82 12.80 -19.75
C GLN A 696 -21.52 11.75 -20.83
N CYS A 697 -21.60 10.49 -20.45
CA CYS A 697 -21.46 9.37 -21.37
C CYS A 697 -22.42 8.22 -21.01
N ASP A 698 -22.59 7.27 -21.94
CA ASP A 698 -23.16 5.96 -21.65
C ASP A 698 -22.08 5.02 -21.13
N PHE A 699 -22.45 4.14 -20.20
CA PHE A 699 -21.54 3.16 -19.61
C PHE A 699 -22.21 1.80 -19.56
N LEU A 700 -22.18 1.11 -20.69
CA LEU A 700 -22.89 -0.15 -20.86
C LEU A 700 -22.17 -1.32 -20.16
N HIS A 701 -22.89 -2.40 -19.92
CA HIS A 701 -22.31 -3.61 -19.37
C HIS A 701 -21.08 -4.08 -20.19
N GLY A 702 -19.96 -4.26 -19.54
CA GLY A 702 -18.68 -4.68 -20.11
C GLY A 702 -17.85 -3.56 -20.73
N ASP A 703 -18.34 -2.33 -20.79
CA ASP A 703 -17.57 -1.19 -21.28
C ASP A 703 -16.44 -0.81 -20.35
N THR A 704 -15.42 -0.18 -20.92
CA THR A 704 -14.32 0.45 -20.20
C THR A 704 -14.26 1.94 -20.56
N LEU A 705 -14.35 2.81 -19.56
CA LEU A 705 -14.10 4.23 -19.72
C LEU A 705 -12.63 4.51 -19.36
N HIS A 706 -11.93 5.19 -20.27
CA HIS A 706 -10.53 5.58 -20.07
C HIS A 706 -10.48 7.03 -19.60
N TYR A 707 -9.87 7.27 -18.45
CA TYR A 707 -9.72 8.61 -17.89
C TYR A 707 -8.25 8.85 -17.52
N THR A 708 -7.62 9.83 -18.18
CA THR A 708 -6.21 10.16 -17.96
C THR A 708 -6.04 11.61 -17.55
N LEU A 709 -5.30 11.80 -16.46
CA LEU A 709 -5.00 13.10 -15.89
C LEU A 709 -3.49 13.33 -15.79
N ALA A 710 -3.09 14.59 -15.81
CA ALA A 710 -1.76 15.01 -15.38
C ALA A 710 -1.87 16.12 -14.33
N LEU A 711 -1.06 16.01 -13.27
CA LEU A 711 -0.84 17.07 -12.30
C LEU A 711 0.48 17.75 -12.63
N VAL A 712 0.42 19.04 -12.96
CA VAL A 712 1.56 19.84 -13.41
C VAL A 712 1.82 20.96 -12.43
N THR A 713 3.00 20.98 -11.79
CA THR A 713 3.42 22.08 -10.93
C THR A 713 4.37 22.99 -11.70
N SER A 714 4.03 24.28 -11.83
CA SER A 714 4.86 25.26 -12.53
C SER A 714 5.53 26.20 -11.55
N PHE A 715 6.87 26.23 -11.56
CA PHE A 715 7.70 27.11 -10.76
C PHE A 715 8.29 28.21 -11.61
N ASP A 716 8.31 29.44 -11.06
CA ASP A 716 8.73 30.62 -11.78
C ASP A 716 9.73 31.46 -11.01
N SER A 717 10.41 32.37 -11.77
CA SER A 717 11.32 33.36 -11.20
C SER A 717 10.58 34.56 -10.59
N ALA A 718 11.27 35.32 -9.75
CA ALA A 718 10.77 36.58 -9.21
C ALA A 718 10.30 37.57 -10.31
N ASP A 719 11.00 37.58 -11.45
CA ASP A 719 10.66 38.45 -12.58
C ASP A 719 9.36 37.99 -13.26
N ALA A 720 9.13 36.68 -13.39
CA ALA A 720 7.91 36.15 -13.93
C ALA A 720 6.70 36.46 -13.04
N TRP A 721 6.84 36.32 -11.74
CA TRP A 721 5.80 36.72 -10.79
C TRP A 721 5.45 38.21 -10.87
N ASN A 722 6.43 39.09 -10.80
CA ASN A 722 6.23 40.54 -10.83
C ASN A 722 5.59 41.03 -12.15
N SER A 723 5.82 40.31 -13.26
CA SER A 723 5.24 40.63 -14.57
C SER A 723 3.93 39.83 -14.86
N HIS A 724 3.45 39.03 -13.92
CA HIS A 724 2.36 38.08 -14.09
C HIS A 724 2.62 37.02 -15.20
N ALA A 725 3.87 36.87 -15.63
CA ALA A 725 4.24 35.85 -16.63
C ALA A 725 4.11 34.42 -16.13
N TYR A 726 4.04 34.19 -14.82
CA TYR A 726 3.87 32.86 -14.23
C TYR A 726 2.58 32.16 -14.68
N TYR A 727 1.51 32.86 -14.97
CA TYR A 727 0.30 32.26 -15.56
C TYR A 727 0.55 31.79 -17.00
N THR A 728 1.30 32.57 -17.77
CA THR A 728 1.72 32.21 -19.12
C THR A 728 2.62 30.98 -19.11
N ASN A 729 3.53 30.89 -18.13
CA ASN A 729 4.42 29.75 -17.96
C ASN A 729 3.65 28.49 -17.58
N MET A 730 2.66 28.58 -16.68
CA MET A 730 1.76 27.48 -16.38
C MET A 730 1.05 26.97 -17.65
N VAL A 731 0.45 27.85 -18.46
CA VAL A 731 -0.17 27.48 -19.72
C VAL A 731 0.84 26.84 -20.67
N HIS A 732 2.05 27.39 -20.76
CA HIS A 732 3.12 26.80 -21.55
C HIS A 732 3.46 25.38 -21.09
N ASP A 733 3.64 25.14 -19.80
CA ASP A 733 3.99 23.85 -19.21
C ASP A 733 2.86 22.83 -19.46
N VAL A 734 1.61 23.22 -19.25
CA VAL A 734 0.44 22.38 -19.54
C VAL A 734 0.40 22.00 -21.04
N ASN A 735 0.55 22.95 -21.94
CA ASN A 735 0.57 22.70 -23.38
C ASN A 735 1.70 21.75 -23.80
N LYS A 736 2.87 21.84 -23.16
CA LYS A 736 3.97 20.90 -23.37
C LYS A 736 3.59 19.49 -22.96
N VAL A 737 2.99 19.31 -21.77
CA VAL A 737 2.55 18.01 -21.27
C VAL A 737 1.49 17.40 -22.20
N GLN A 738 0.51 18.19 -22.65
CA GLN A 738 -0.52 17.74 -23.61
C GLN A 738 0.10 17.34 -24.96
N GLN A 739 1.08 18.10 -25.44
CA GLN A 739 1.79 17.79 -26.68
C GLN A 739 2.59 16.48 -26.58
N TRP A 740 3.29 16.25 -25.46
CA TRP A 740 4.01 14.99 -25.22
C TRP A 740 3.05 13.80 -25.19
N TYR A 741 1.93 13.94 -24.47
CA TYR A 741 0.92 12.90 -24.41
C TYR A 741 0.33 12.58 -25.78
N SER A 742 -0.10 13.61 -26.53
CA SER A 742 -0.76 13.45 -27.85
C SER A 742 0.15 12.83 -28.91
N ASN A 743 1.44 13.15 -28.89
CA ASN A 743 2.39 12.66 -29.88
C ASN A 743 3.00 11.31 -29.51
N SER A 744 2.68 10.75 -28.34
CA SER A 744 3.36 9.59 -27.75
C SER A 744 4.90 9.74 -27.79
N SER A 745 5.37 11.00 -27.73
CA SER A 745 6.77 11.38 -27.87
C SER A 745 7.24 12.04 -26.60
N VAL A 746 7.93 11.29 -25.82
CA VAL A 746 8.58 11.80 -24.62
C VAL A 746 9.84 12.58 -25.02
N PRO A 747 10.23 13.65 -24.29
CA PRO A 747 11.46 14.38 -24.57
C PRO A 747 12.68 13.46 -24.71
N SER A 748 13.59 13.82 -25.57
CA SER A 748 14.81 13.05 -25.92
C SER A 748 15.75 12.70 -24.76
N CYS A 749 15.45 13.17 -23.56
CA CYS A 749 16.18 12.80 -22.33
C CYS A 749 16.06 11.29 -21.98
N PHE A 750 15.03 10.62 -22.51
CA PHE A 750 14.84 9.17 -22.30
C PHE A 750 15.68 8.31 -23.25
N ALA A 751 16.17 8.84 -24.35
CA ALA A 751 17.13 8.14 -25.20
C ALA A 751 18.44 7.78 -24.48
N LEU A 752 18.65 8.25 -23.24
CA LEU A 752 19.77 7.90 -22.37
C LEU A 752 19.45 6.76 -21.38
N TYR A 753 18.16 6.41 -21.19
CA TYR A 753 17.70 5.32 -20.31
C TYR A 753 17.14 4.11 -21.05
N ASP A 754 16.87 4.22 -22.35
CA ASP A 754 16.66 3.04 -23.16
C ASP A 754 17.94 2.21 -23.06
N GLY A 755 17.86 1.15 -22.27
CA GLY A 755 18.92 0.17 -22.20
C GLY A 755 19.32 -0.18 -23.60
N VAL A 756 20.47 0.37 -24.01
CA VAL A 756 21.20 0.17 -25.25
C VAL A 756 20.45 -0.72 -26.26
N SER A 757 19.54 -0.17 -27.04
CA SER A 757 19.38 -0.65 -28.39
C SER A 757 20.63 -0.18 -29.11
N GLU A 758 21.66 -1.05 -29.15
CA GLU A 758 22.82 -0.81 -29.99
C GLU A 758 22.33 -0.54 -31.41
N PRO A 759 22.59 0.65 -31.98
CA PRO A 759 22.66 0.69 -33.42
C PRO A 759 23.82 -0.26 -33.79
N GLN A 760 23.55 -1.23 -34.62
CA GLN A 760 24.61 -2.05 -35.25
C GLN A 760 25.49 -1.14 -36.10
N GLU A 761 26.40 -0.43 -35.48
CA GLU A 761 27.61 0.11 -36.11
C GLU A 761 28.73 0.07 -35.07
N ASN A 762 29.80 -0.64 -35.38
CA ASN A 762 31.05 -0.84 -34.69
C ASN A 762 31.39 0.22 -33.64
N ILE A 763 30.89 0.06 -32.42
CA ILE A 763 31.22 0.94 -31.29
C ILE A 763 32.29 0.22 -30.47
N ALA A 764 33.47 0.81 -30.40
CA ALA A 764 34.49 0.45 -29.44
C ALA A 764 33.88 0.38 -28.02
N SER A 765 33.70 -0.79 -27.49
CA SER A 765 33.07 -1.02 -26.19
C SER A 765 34.05 -0.74 -25.06
N LEU A 766 33.73 0.12 -24.12
CA LEU A 766 34.42 0.27 -22.84
C LEU A 766 34.13 -0.96 -21.98
N LEU A 767 35.12 -1.82 -21.75
CA LEU A 767 35.00 -3.00 -20.90
C LEU A 767 35.72 -2.77 -19.57
N LEU A 768 35.10 -3.14 -18.48
CA LEU A 768 35.63 -3.06 -17.13
C LEU A 768 35.55 -4.45 -16.48
N TYR A 769 36.69 -4.98 -16.00
CA TYR A 769 36.68 -6.27 -15.33
C TYR A 769 37.88 -6.44 -14.37
N PRO A 770 37.75 -7.24 -13.28
CA PRO A 770 36.48 -7.71 -12.76
C PRO A 770 35.58 -6.55 -12.29
N ASN A 771 34.28 -6.77 -12.21
CA ASN A 771 33.32 -5.84 -11.61
C ASN A 771 32.25 -6.70 -10.91
N PRO A 772 32.20 -6.73 -9.56
CA PRO A 772 33.03 -5.96 -8.63
C PRO A 772 34.54 -6.23 -8.73
N ALA A 773 35.34 -5.22 -8.37
CA ALA A 773 36.81 -5.25 -8.40
C ALA A 773 37.39 -5.12 -6.99
N ASN A 774 38.36 -5.95 -6.65
CA ASN A 774 39.04 -5.92 -5.35
C ASN A 774 40.37 -5.12 -5.42
N ASP A 775 41.42 -5.73 -5.96
CA ASP A 775 42.75 -5.17 -5.95
C ASP A 775 43.06 -4.31 -7.17
N LYS A 776 42.41 -4.60 -8.28
CA LYS A 776 42.66 -3.95 -9.56
C LYS A 776 41.45 -3.98 -10.49
N LEU A 777 41.34 -2.96 -11.34
CA LEU A 777 40.39 -2.87 -12.42
C LEU A 777 41.10 -2.85 -13.76
N ASN A 778 40.74 -3.74 -14.65
CA ASN A 778 41.19 -3.70 -16.05
C ASN A 778 40.15 -2.94 -16.88
N ILE A 779 40.64 -2.00 -17.64
CA ILE A 779 39.85 -1.15 -18.52
C ILE A 779 40.30 -1.43 -19.95
N VAL A 780 39.39 -1.83 -20.83
CA VAL A 780 39.64 -2.08 -22.24
C VAL A 780 38.80 -1.14 -23.08
N TYR A 781 39.43 -0.43 -23.97
CA TYR A 781 38.80 0.52 -24.88
C TYR A 781 39.62 0.70 -26.17
N GLU A 782 38.96 0.68 -27.33
CA GLU A 782 39.58 1.01 -28.61
C GLU A 782 39.35 2.47 -28.96
N ALA A 783 40.28 3.35 -28.56
CA ALA A 783 40.21 4.75 -28.86
C ALA A 783 40.45 5.05 -30.35
N LYS A 784 39.63 5.87 -30.93
CA LYS A 784 39.82 6.41 -32.30
C LYS A 784 40.82 7.54 -32.35
N ASN A 785 40.98 8.26 -31.25
CA ASN A 785 41.92 9.37 -31.12
C ASN A 785 43.13 9.01 -30.27
N LYS A 786 44.33 9.36 -30.70
CA LYS A 786 45.57 9.11 -29.94
C LYS A 786 45.64 9.90 -28.61
N ASN A 787 44.84 10.94 -28.46
CA ASN A 787 44.80 11.80 -27.28
C ASN A 787 43.51 11.57 -26.46
N ALA A 788 42.92 10.38 -26.48
CA ALA A 788 41.77 10.07 -25.61
C ALA A 788 42.18 10.17 -24.14
N ILE A 789 41.23 10.61 -23.32
CA ILE A 789 41.38 10.83 -21.87
C ILE A 789 40.55 9.83 -21.12
N ILE A 790 41.12 9.24 -20.07
CA ILE A 790 40.40 8.44 -19.10
C ILE A 790 40.33 9.17 -17.77
N GLU A 791 39.17 9.17 -17.16
CA GLU A 791 38.90 9.72 -15.83
C GLU A 791 38.13 8.71 -14.99
N ILE A 792 38.37 8.71 -13.67
CA ILE A 792 37.58 7.93 -12.71
C ILE A 792 37.02 8.90 -11.66
N TYR A 793 35.74 8.74 -11.36
CA TYR A 793 35.01 9.55 -10.38
C TYR A 793 34.41 8.66 -9.29
N ASP A 794 34.34 9.17 -8.05
CA ASP A 794 33.54 8.59 -6.99
C ASP A 794 32.05 8.90 -7.17
N ILE A 795 31.20 8.33 -6.32
CA ILE A 795 29.74 8.55 -6.34
C ILE A 795 29.36 10.03 -6.06
N SER A 796 30.23 10.80 -5.40
CA SER A 796 30.00 12.21 -5.12
C SER A 796 30.43 13.13 -6.29
N GLY A 797 30.93 12.55 -7.40
CA GLY A 797 31.41 13.27 -8.56
C GLY A 797 32.82 13.84 -8.42
N ASN A 798 33.58 13.46 -7.39
CA ASN A 798 34.98 13.87 -7.25
C ASN A 798 35.84 13.04 -8.19
N ARG A 799 36.67 13.69 -8.99
CA ARG A 799 37.62 13.03 -9.87
C ARG A 799 38.81 12.49 -9.10
N ILE A 800 38.93 11.14 -9.05
CA ILE A 800 39.97 10.43 -8.32
C ILE A 800 41.18 10.11 -9.20
N PHE A 801 40.94 9.91 -10.49
CA PHE A 801 42.00 9.56 -11.44
C PHE A 801 41.76 10.30 -12.77
N ALA A 802 42.85 10.72 -13.43
CA ALA A 802 42.82 11.20 -14.80
C ALA A 802 44.15 10.83 -15.50
N GLY A 803 44.05 10.34 -16.74
CA GLY A 803 45.18 9.95 -17.53
C GLY A 803 44.93 10.04 -19.03
N MET A 804 45.99 10.09 -19.80
CA MET A 804 45.88 9.98 -21.27
C MET A 804 45.89 8.53 -21.71
N TRP A 805 45.01 8.15 -22.64
CA TRP A 805 44.92 6.77 -23.14
C TRP A 805 46.04 6.37 -24.11
N ASN A 806 46.69 7.33 -24.77
CA ASN A 806 47.87 7.18 -25.61
C ASN A 806 47.88 5.97 -26.58
N GLY A 807 46.71 5.55 -27.07
CA GLY A 807 46.53 4.47 -28.04
C GLY A 807 46.81 3.06 -27.50
N ILE A 808 46.81 2.88 -26.21
CA ILE A 808 46.80 1.55 -25.55
C ILE A 808 45.44 0.89 -25.71
N HIS A 809 45.40 -0.43 -25.78
CA HIS A 809 44.15 -1.20 -25.86
C HIS A 809 43.56 -1.53 -24.49
N SER A 810 44.40 -1.53 -23.45
CA SER A 810 43.97 -1.83 -22.09
C SER A 810 44.85 -1.11 -21.06
N LEU A 811 44.21 -0.74 -19.93
CA LEU A 811 44.87 -0.14 -18.78
C LEU A 811 44.42 -0.88 -17.52
N THR A 812 45.35 -1.20 -16.65
CA THR A 812 45.07 -1.76 -15.33
C THR A 812 45.27 -0.67 -14.28
N ILE A 813 44.22 -0.38 -13.51
CA ILE A 813 44.24 0.55 -12.39
C ILE A 813 44.33 -0.25 -11.09
N PRO A 814 45.38 -0.04 -10.24
CA PRO A 814 45.39 -0.61 -8.89
C PRO A 814 44.37 0.14 -8.02
N LEU A 815 43.58 -0.60 -7.23
CA LEU A 815 42.50 -0.07 -6.38
C LEU A 815 42.85 -0.06 -4.89
N GLU A 816 44.09 -0.32 -4.52
CA GLU A 816 44.55 -0.38 -3.12
C GLU A 816 44.28 0.91 -2.32
N ASN A 817 44.19 2.04 -3.00
CA ASN A 817 43.91 3.35 -2.39
C ASN A 817 42.45 3.84 -2.59
N TYR A 818 41.57 2.96 -3.09
CA TYR A 818 40.16 3.27 -3.28
C TYR A 818 39.36 2.64 -2.14
N SER A 819 38.48 3.41 -1.53
CA SER A 819 37.52 2.89 -0.55
C SER A 819 36.50 1.97 -1.23
N ASP A 820 35.92 1.05 -0.47
CA ASP A 820 34.82 0.26 -0.98
C ASP A 820 33.66 1.17 -1.36
N GLY A 821 33.04 0.94 -2.54
CA GLY A 821 31.99 1.80 -3.04
C GLY A 821 31.84 1.80 -4.57
N ILE A 822 30.99 2.69 -5.06
CA ILE A 822 30.67 2.84 -6.48
C ILE A 822 31.53 3.93 -7.10
N TYR A 823 32.07 3.62 -8.30
CA TYR A 823 32.90 4.48 -9.10
C TYR A 823 32.50 4.49 -10.56
N PHE A 824 32.83 5.55 -11.28
CA PHE A 824 32.54 5.69 -12.71
C PHE A 824 33.82 5.92 -13.49
N VAL A 825 34.07 5.08 -14.50
CA VAL A 825 35.12 5.30 -15.50
C VAL A 825 34.52 6.05 -16.66
N ARG A 826 35.14 7.17 -17.03
CA ARG A 826 34.77 8.00 -18.16
C ARG A 826 35.92 8.06 -19.17
N MET A 827 35.60 7.72 -20.43
CA MET A 827 36.52 7.85 -21.57
C MET A 827 36.06 9.01 -22.45
N ILE A 828 36.98 9.91 -22.76
CA ILE A 828 36.77 11.06 -23.66
C ILE A 828 37.64 10.86 -24.88
N ASP A 829 37.03 10.56 -26.01
CA ASP A 829 37.71 10.25 -27.30
C ASP A 829 37.23 11.24 -28.39
N GLY A 830 37.79 12.43 -28.37
CA GLY A 830 37.35 13.54 -29.18
C GLY A 830 36.00 14.09 -28.68
N GLU A 831 35.01 14.11 -29.55
CA GLU A 831 33.64 14.52 -29.18
C GLU A 831 32.84 13.37 -28.51
N LYS A 832 33.38 12.16 -28.56
CA LYS A 832 32.70 10.99 -27.98
C LYS A 832 33.08 10.83 -26.51
N ILE A 833 32.08 10.70 -25.66
CA ILE A 833 32.24 10.41 -24.23
C ILE A 833 31.53 9.12 -23.93
N VAL A 834 32.23 8.18 -23.29
CA VAL A 834 31.67 6.90 -22.83
C VAL A 834 31.93 6.77 -21.34
N SER A 835 30.92 6.44 -20.55
CA SER A 835 31.05 6.22 -19.11
C SER A 835 30.53 4.83 -18.74
N LYS A 836 31.17 4.21 -17.74
CA LYS A 836 30.75 2.92 -17.21
C LYS A 836 31.05 2.80 -15.72
N LYS A 837 30.11 2.23 -14.98
CA LYS A 837 30.18 2.03 -13.54
C LYS A 837 31.01 0.78 -13.18
N PHE A 838 31.76 0.83 -12.09
CA PHE A 838 32.28 -0.35 -11.40
C PHE A 838 32.11 -0.23 -9.89
N ILE A 839 32.14 -1.36 -9.22
CA ILE A 839 32.07 -1.48 -7.77
C ILE A 839 33.42 -1.93 -7.26
N LYS A 840 33.95 -1.26 -6.24
CA LYS A 840 35.12 -1.68 -5.46
C LYS A 840 34.60 -2.34 -4.19
N ASP A 841 34.97 -3.62 -4.00
CA ASP A 841 34.67 -4.42 -2.80
C ASP A 841 35.86 -4.42 -1.84
#